data_69b9e777287186c9bddc0fe4f643e094
#
_entry.id   69b9e777287186c9bddc0fe4f643e094
#
_cell.length_a   1.000
_cell.length_b   1.000
_cell.length_c   1.000
_cell.angle_alpha   90.00
_cell.angle_beta   90.00
_cell.angle_gamma   90.00
#
_symmetry.space_group_name_H-M   'P 1'
#
loop_
_entity.id
_entity.type
_entity.pdbx_description
1 polymer ?
#
loop_
_entity_poly.entity_id
_entity_poly.type
_entity_poly.pdbx_seq_one_letter_code
_entity_poly.pdbx_strand_id
1 'polypeptide(L)'
;MVLATDAIRAEVFGDSAVQGPWPSIQQRLHERLIGAVAAGMPVIVDATHAQRPWRLAITQQLALPRPVEWIGWWHFTPVSTCLRWNEKRERPVPVPVIRRMAAALADEAFGPGRAEGFASVVAVQPTQQRDLTTYLRSELSRLTRRISAACNRQHQLLLHGHSRLLDLERLLYLLQLLAAHPDLATTDQGSREALETLVSPLPSGELPQRAAALLRKLHGVCYGDAEAVRRDLSWLESQGFFSATPVTTGIQPLPLLAATSEEQAPRSGGVHGGQPPMADAAVFVRVMTLLRHLLQTPFDRPAEGPGALAMQRHLLERLAEIPGGHGSGELATLRKDIEKTLTPYGFRLHHDNPRHGYCLGTALLSAPRLVEIHGVVQHAAQRLGDPTAQDLLDELEQRLAWGGIEVTATPPLRTYLDGAHPGAESQQRGTLAEPREAERIETAILEHRRVRLLRQSTFGGGDNRGEEIRAWPLQLVFSAGLWHLAWEDDAIGRPHGLLQSERLEQLVFLQAEPRGRRNESDHSTALARLQRLLHHCGGIELGDDLTAQEGLCQPSSEQRRRQLQTLRLSCKSEAYAAIRQGQLPFSLDQIRLERPAKQAEPRSAAQGTTADWVHPELAQVLTPNPSGDSHPHPLEIDLPPWILARG
;
A
#
# COMPACT_ATOMS: atom_id res chain seq x y z
N MET A 1 30.58 -14.32 39.78
CA MET A 1 31.29 -14.37 38.48
C MET A 1 31.02 -13.09 37.70
N VAL A 2 32.05 -12.47 37.07
CA VAL A 2 31.85 -11.31 36.19
C VAL A 2 32.01 -11.78 34.73
N LEU A 3 31.03 -11.45 33.89
CA LEU A 3 31.02 -11.72 32.48
C LEU A 3 31.03 -10.39 31.72
N ALA A 4 32.24 -9.95 31.31
CA ALA A 4 32.44 -8.72 30.56
C ALA A 4 32.55 -9.05 29.05
N THR A 5 31.80 -8.33 28.21
CA THR A 5 31.85 -8.53 26.74
C THR A 5 33.25 -8.22 26.18
N ASP A 6 33.99 -7.28 26.77
CA ASP A 6 35.33 -6.97 26.33
C ASP A 6 36.34 -8.09 26.68
N ALA A 7 36.17 -8.76 27.84
CA ALA A 7 36.96 -9.94 28.17
C ALA A 7 36.66 -11.12 27.21
N ILE A 8 35.39 -11.29 26.81
CA ILE A 8 35.00 -12.32 25.83
C ILE A 8 35.61 -12.00 24.47
N ARG A 9 35.66 -10.73 24.05
CA ARG A 9 36.34 -10.32 22.81
C ARG A 9 37.84 -10.65 22.84
N ALA A 10 38.49 -10.31 23.93
CA ALA A 10 39.91 -10.64 24.08
C ALA A 10 40.16 -12.16 23.97
N GLU A 11 39.30 -12.97 24.53
CA GLU A 11 39.41 -14.43 24.45
C GLU A 11 39.14 -14.97 23.03
N VAL A 12 38.05 -14.51 22.37
CA VAL A 12 37.62 -15.04 21.06
C VAL A 12 38.49 -14.52 19.94
N PHE A 13 38.96 -13.28 20.02
CA PHE A 13 39.65 -12.60 18.90
C PHE A 13 41.10 -12.20 19.25
N GLY A 14 41.59 -12.51 20.46
CA GLY A 14 42.94 -12.17 20.88
C GLY A 14 43.12 -10.71 21.37
N ASP A 15 42.16 -9.83 21.12
CA ASP A 15 42.17 -8.42 21.52
C ASP A 15 40.76 -7.93 21.85
N SER A 16 40.61 -7.30 22.99
CA SER A 16 39.33 -6.67 23.43
C SER A 16 38.86 -5.55 22.51
N ALA A 17 39.76 -4.99 21.71
CA ALA A 17 39.49 -3.92 20.75
C ALA A 17 38.82 -4.40 19.47
N VAL A 18 38.93 -5.67 19.12
CA VAL A 18 38.33 -6.24 17.90
C VAL A 18 36.82 -6.35 18.07
N GLN A 19 36.06 -5.62 17.25
CA GLN A 19 34.59 -5.67 17.32
C GLN A 19 34.03 -7.05 17.02
N GLY A 20 34.61 -7.77 16.05
CA GLY A 20 34.21 -9.11 15.66
C GLY A 20 32.72 -9.27 15.31
N PRO A 21 32.29 -10.44 14.84
CA PRO A 21 30.89 -10.76 14.66
C PRO A 21 30.18 -10.92 16.02
N TRP A 22 29.20 -10.06 16.27
CA TRP A 22 28.41 -10.09 17.53
C TRP A 22 27.82 -11.47 17.88
N PRO A 23 27.31 -12.28 16.93
CA PRO A 23 26.78 -13.61 17.24
C PRO A 23 27.76 -14.52 18.01
N SER A 24 29.05 -14.49 17.67
CA SER A 24 30.07 -15.29 18.35
C SER A 24 30.31 -14.84 19.79
N ILE A 25 30.30 -13.52 20.02
CA ILE A 25 30.42 -12.94 21.37
C ILE A 25 29.18 -13.29 22.21
N GLN A 26 28.01 -13.15 21.60
CA GLN A 26 26.72 -13.44 22.25
C GLN A 26 26.62 -14.93 22.62
N GLN A 27 26.95 -15.82 21.69
CA GLN A 27 26.96 -17.25 21.96
C GLN A 27 27.85 -17.58 23.15
N ARG A 28 29.07 -17.08 23.18
CA ARG A 28 30.01 -17.33 24.26
C ARG A 28 29.56 -16.76 25.61
N LEU A 29 28.93 -15.57 25.59
CA LEU A 29 28.32 -14.97 26.77
C LEU A 29 27.19 -15.86 27.30
N HIS A 30 26.30 -16.35 26.42
CA HIS A 30 25.17 -17.21 26.78
C HIS A 30 25.66 -18.56 27.36
N GLU A 31 26.63 -19.22 26.74
CA GLU A 31 27.20 -20.49 27.24
C GLU A 31 27.73 -20.32 28.67
N ARG A 32 28.50 -19.24 28.94
CA ARG A 32 29.05 -18.97 30.26
C ARG A 32 27.96 -18.61 31.28
N LEU A 33 26.98 -17.84 30.87
CA LEU A 33 25.87 -17.46 31.73
C LEU A 33 25.06 -18.68 32.15
N ILE A 34 24.69 -19.54 31.17
CA ILE A 34 24.00 -20.80 31.43
C ILE A 34 24.80 -21.69 32.40
N GLY A 35 26.11 -21.86 32.16
CA GLY A 35 26.97 -22.65 33.02
C GLY A 35 27.08 -22.09 34.44
N ALA A 36 27.21 -20.80 34.60
CA ALA A 36 27.29 -20.14 35.92
C ALA A 36 25.94 -20.26 36.67
N VAL A 37 24.82 -20.08 36.00
CA VAL A 37 23.47 -20.22 36.57
C VAL A 37 23.23 -21.70 36.97
N ALA A 38 23.62 -22.65 36.12
CA ALA A 38 23.55 -24.06 36.47
C ALA A 38 24.32 -24.41 37.75
N ALA A 39 25.48 -23.80 37.90
CA ALA A 39 26.31 -23.98 39.10
C ALA A 39 25.80 -23.17 40.32
N GLY A 40 24.71 -22.42 40.22
CA GLY A 40 24.15 -21.61 41.31
C GLY A 40 24.99 -20.38 41.67
N MET A 41 25.87 -19.92 40.80
CA MET A 41 26.75 -18.79 41.08
C MET A 41 26.04 -17.47 40.80
N PRO A 42 26.19 -16.43 41.65
CA PRO A 42 25.78 -15.09 41.30
C PRO A 42 26.65 -14.54 40.17
N VAL A 43 25.99 -13.90 39.18
CA VAL A 43 26.64 -13.42 37.97
C VAL A 43 26.43 -11.92 37.81
N ILE A 44 27.48 -11.19 37.44
CA ILE A 44 27.42 -9.82 36.96
C ILE A 44 27.71 -9.83 35.46
N VAL A 45 26.75 -9.37 34.66
CA VAL A 45 26.94 -9.18 33.20
C VAL A 45 27.32 -7.74 32.96
N ASP A 46 28.57 -7.52 32.53
CA ASP A 46 29.12 -6.20 32.22
C ASP A 46 29.13 -6.00 30.70
N ALA A 47 28.16 -5.24 30.24
CA ALA A 47 28.00 -4.93 28.83
C ALA A 47 27.19 -3.63 28.62
N THR A 48 27.28 -3.07 27.42
CA THR A 48 26.68 -1.76 27.12
C THR A 48 25.15 -1.77 27.10
N HIS A 49 24.43 -2.79 27.16
CA HIS A 49 22.96 -3.01 27.13
C HIS A 49 22.08 -1.73 27.03
N ALA A 50 22.47 -0.77 26.18
CA ALA A 50 21.78 0.51 26.04
C ALA A 50 20.41 0.37 25.34
N GLN A 51 20.31 -0.54 24.39
CA GLN A 51 19.07 -0.77 23.66
C GLN A 51 18.23 -1.89 24.30
N ARG A 52 16.90 -1.69 24.29
CA ARG A 52 15.95 -2.65 24.84
C ARG A 52 16.09 -4.06 24.25
N PRO A 53 16.22 -4.28 22.93
CA PRO A 53 16.39 -5.63 22.37
C PRO A 53 17.58 -6.39 22.95
N TRP A 54 18.66 -5.70 23.29
CA TRP A 54 19.84 -6.32 23.89
C TRP A 54 19.59 -6.80 25.33
N ARG A 55 18.77 -6.02 26.07
CA ARG A 55 18.37 -6.40 27.43
C ARG A 55 17.39 -7.56 27.42
N LEU A 56 16.37 -7.51 26.53
CA LEU A 56 15.38 -8.60 26.38
C LEU A 56 16.01 -9.91 25.90
N ALA A 57 17.05 -9.86 25.08
CA ALA A 57 17.78 -11.04 24.65
C ALA A 57 18.34 -11.86 25.82
N ILE A 58 18.74 -11.21 26.90
CA ILE A 58 19.26 -11.89 28.12
C ILE A 58 18.15 -12.18 29.11
N THR A 59 17.28 -11.21 29.36
CA THR A 59 16.29 -11.33 30.44
C THR A 59 15.07 -12.17 30.07
N GLN A 60 14.69 -12.23 28.80
CA GLN A 60 13.45 -12.89 28.38
C GLN A 60 13.62 -13.93 27.26
N GLN A 61 14.60 -13.78 26.37
CA GLN A 61 14.82 -14.72 25.27
C GLN A 61 15.64 -15.94 25.70
N LEU A 62 16.69 -15.70 26.50
CA LEU A 62 17.61 -16.75 26.91
C LEU A 62 16.95 -17.71 27.90
N ALA A 63 16.85 -18.99 27.54
CA ALA A 63 16.40 -20.04 28.43
C ALA A 63 17.50 -20.39 29.45
N LEU A 64 17.23 -20.16 30.74
CA LEU A 64 18.15 -20.47 31.82
C LEU A 64 17.73 -21.74 32.55
N PRO A 65 18.70 -22.56 33.06
CA PRO A 65 18.41 -23.86 33.70
C PRO A 65 17.74 -23.75 35.07
N ARG A 66 17.76 -22.56 35.66
CA ARG A 66 17.12 -22.23 36.95
C ARG A 66 16.48 -20.87 36.91
N PRO A 67 15.43 -20.60 37.69
CA PRO A 67 14.89 -19.27 37.85
C PRO A 67 15.97 -18.29 38.39
N VAL A 68 16.02 -17.12 37.80
CA VAL A 68 16.95 -16.04 38.20
C VAL A 68 16.22 -14.74 38.40
N GLU A 69 16.74 -13.90 39.31
CA GLU A 69 16.27 -12.55 39.47
C GLU A 69 17.26 -11.58 38.84
N TRP A 70 16.82 -10.85 37.85
CA TRP A 70 17.62 -9.85 37.18
C TRP A 70 17.55 -8.51 37.91
N ILE A 71 18.68 -7.91 38.19
CA ILE A 71 18.80 -6.57 38.79
C ILE A 71 19.53 -5.70 37.78
N GLY A 72 18.90 -4.64 37.32
CA GLY A 72 19.51 -3.65 36.42
C GLY A 72 20.24 -2.57 37.24
N TRP A 73 21.55 -2.47 37.07
CA TRP A 73 22.34 -1.35 37.58
C TRP A 73 22.57 -0.36 36.44
N TRP A 74 21.75 0.69 36.39
CA TRP A 74 21.85 1.71 35.34
C TRP A 74 22.78 2.83 35.76
N HIS A 75 23.95 2.93 35.13
CA HIS A 75 24.87 4.03 35.30
C HIS A 75 24.32 5.31 34.65
N PHE A 76 23.61 6.10 35.44
CA PHE A 76 22.99 7.36 35.02
C PHE A 76 24.02 8.51 35.11
N THR A 77 24.98 8.52 34.17
CA THR A 77 26.03 9.54 34.10
C THR A 77 25.67 10.58 33.03
N PRO A 78 25.76 11.90 33.35
CA PRO A 78 25.50 12.94 32.34
C PRO A 78 26.38 12.79 31.10
N VAL A 79 25.81 13.01 29.92
CA VAL A 79 26.48 12.82 28.62
C VAL A 79 27.77 13.67 28.54
N SER A 80 27.73 14.91 29.03
CA SER A 80 28.90 15.79 29.09
C SER A 80 30.06 15.18 29.90
N THR A 81 29.75 14.47 30.98
CA THR A 81 30.76 13.76 31.79
C THR A 81 31.28 12.53 31.07
N CYS A 82 30.39 11.76 30.40
CA CYS A 82 30.79 10.62 29.57
C CYS A 82 31.75 11.05 28.44
N LEU A 83 31.46 12.15 27.77
CA LEU A 83 32.31 12.70 26.70
C LEU A 83 33.68 13.12 27.23
N ARG A 84 33.72 13.83 28.34
CA ARG A 84 34.97 14.26 29.00
C ARG A 84 35.81 13.06 29.46
N TRP A 85 35.21 11.98 29.97
CA TRP A 85 35.91 10.76 30.32
C TRP A 85 36.41 10.01 29.08
N ASN A 86 35.63 10.05 27.99
CA ASN A 86 35.99 9.42 26.72
C ASN A 86 37.26 10.03 26.10
N GLU A 87 37.45 11.33 26.23
CA GLU A 87 38.68 12.03 25.78
C GLU A 87 39.96 11.52 26.46
N LYS A 88 39.81 10.98 27.67
CA LYS A 88 40.95 10.46 28.45
C LYS A 88 41.23 8.97 28.22
N ARG A 89 40.44 8.32 27.37
CA ARG A 89 40.63 6.90 27.04
C ARG A 89 41.71 6.73 25.98
N GLU A 90 42.52 5.72 26.11
CA GLU A 90 43.47 5.31 25.06
C GLU A 90 42.77 5.08 23.75
N ARG A 91 41.53 4.57 23.80
CA ARG A 91 40.67 4.32 22.64
C ARG A 91 39.33 5.03 22.84
N PRO A 92 39.16 6.23 22.28
CA PRO A 92 37.90 6.97 22.39
C PRO A 92 36.81 6.35 21.53
N VAL A 93 35.59 6.32 22.08
CA VAL A 93 34.37 5.92 21.33
C VAL A 93 33.87 7.12 20.54
N PRO A 94 33.41 6.95 19.28
CA PRO A 94 32.86 8.06 18.49
C PRO A 94 31.71 8.77 19.23
N VAL A 95 31.75 10.10 19.28
CA VAL A 95 30.76 10.93 19.99
C VAL A 95 29.31 10.63 19.61
N PRO A 96 28.95 10.42 18.32
CA PRO A 96 27.58 10.05 17.93
C PRO A 96 27.10 8.75 18.58
N VAL A 97 27.99 7.78 18.79
CA VAL A 97 27.65 6.50 19.43
C VAL A 97 27.30 6.72 20.90
N ILE A 98 28.11 7.52 21.63
CA ILE A 98 27.83 7.85 23.04
C ILE A 98 26.47 8.55 23.15
N ARG A 99 26.21 9.55 22.32
CA ARG A 99 24.94 10.30 22.33
C ARG A 99 23.74 9.39 22.03
N ARG A 100 23.86 8.51 21.04
CA ARG A 100 22.79 7.56 20.69
C ARG A 100 22.50 6.58 21.83
N MET A 101 23.54 6.04 22.47
CA MET A 101 23.38 5.14 23.62
C MET A 101 22.75 5.85 24.83
N ALA A 102 23.17 7.08 25.10
CA ALA A 102 22.58 7.87 26.16
C ALA A 102 21.11 8.20 25.89
N ALA A 103 20.75 8.55 24.66
CA ALA A 103 19.37 8.79 24.26
C ALA A 103 18.51 7.53 24.43
N ALA A 104 19.00 6.36 24.00
CA ALA A 104 18.29 5.09 24.16
C ALA A 104 18.06 4.70 25.63
N LEU A 105 19.00 5.00 26.50
CA LEU A 105 18.86 4.76 27.94
C LEU A 105 17.91 5.75 28.63
N ALA A 106 17.84 6.99 28.14
CA ALA A 106 17.00 8.05 28.70
C ALA A 106 15.60 8.09 28.09
N ASP A 107 15.31 7.23 27.13
CA ASP A 107 14.00 7.15 26.48
C ASP A 107 12.91 6.78 27.50
N GLU A 108 11.80 7.52 27.50
CA GLU A 108 10.70 7.31 28.45
C GLU A 108 9.99 5.96 28.23
N ALA A 109 9.85 5.53 26.97
CA ALA A 109 9.15 4.30 26.61
C ALA A 109 10.08 3.08 26.58
N PHE A 110 11.32 3.24 26.10
CA PHE A 110 12.25 2.15 25.81
C PHE A 110 13.51 2.11 26.72
N GLY A 111 13.62 3.01 27.68
CA GLY A 111 14.67 2.98 28.70
C GLY A 111 14.57 1.77 29.62
N PRO A 112 15.62 1.49 30.44
CA PRO A 112 15.65 0.32 31.32
C PRO A 112 14.48 0.31 32.30
N GLY A 113 13.68 -0.75 32.31
CA GLY A 113 12.49 -0.86 33.12
C GLY A 113 12.20 -2.27 33.64
N ARG A 114 11.37 -2.34 34.66
CA ARG A 114 11.00 -3.64 35.27
C ARG A 114 10.22 -4.55 34.31
N ALA A 115 9.48 -3.97 33.37
CA ALA A 115 8.74 -4.71 32.36
C ALA A 115 9.64 -5.60 31.46
N GLU A 116 10.94 -5.30 31.42
CA GLU A 116 11.93 -6.09 30.67
C GLU A 116 12.39 -7.35 31.43
N GLY A 117 11.74 -7.72 32.53
CA GLY A 117 12.10 -8.87 33.35
C GLY A 117 13.02 -8.56 34.54
N PHE A 118 13.33 -7.28 34.78
CA PHE A 118 14.10 -6.89 35.96
C PHE A 118 13.23 -6.88 37.23
N ALA A 119 13.69 -7.56 38.28
CA ALA A 119 13.09 -7.46 39.59
C ALA A 119 13.20 -6.01 40.16
N SER A 120 14.32 -5.35 39.87
CA SER A 120 14.53 -3.93 40.17
C SER A 120 15.52 -3.32 39.18
N VAL A 121 15.30 -2.04 38.84
CA VAL A 121 16.27 -1.22 38.13
C VAL A 121 16.69 -0.07 39.07
N VAL A 122 18.00 0.06 39.31
CA VAL A 122 18.59 1.07 40.20
C VAL A 122 19.45 2.00 39.36
N ALA A 123 19.08 3.28 39.33
CA ALA A 123 19.87 4.31 38.68
C ALA A 123 21.01 4.72 39.63
N VAL A 124 22.25 4.62 39.17
CA VAL A 124 23.45 4.96 39.91
C VAL A 124 24.11 6.17 39.26
N GLN A 125 24.34 7.22 40.03
CA GLN A 125 25.09 8.41 39.59
C GLN A 125 26.48 8.44 40.25
N PRO A 126 27.51 7.82 39.66
CA PRO A 126 28.82 7.67 40.29
C PRO A 126 29.49 9.02 40.65
N THR A 127 29.17 10.08 39.92
CA THR A 127 29.72 11.42 40.15
C THR A 127 29.07 12.17 41.30
N GLN A 128 27.89 11.76 41.76
CA GLN A 128 27.17 12.42 42.86
C GLN A 128 27.27 11.68 44.19
N GLN A 129 27.63 10.40 44.14
CA GLN A 129 27.74 9.57 45.34
C GLN A 129 29.14 9.69 45.93
N ARG A 130 29.26 10.24 47.12
CA ARG A 130 30.55 10.36 47.83
C ARG A 130 31.11 8.99 48.28
N ASP A 131 30.21 8.07 48.69
CA ASP A 131 30.54 6.68 49.00
C ASP A 131 29.62 5.74 48.22
N LEU A 132 30.10 5.33 47.07
CA LEU A 132 29.38 4.43 46.16
C LEU A 132 29.16 3.06 46.81
N THR A 133 30.10 2.56 47.59
CA THR A 133 30.01 1.24 48.23
C THR A 133 28.88 1.19 49.25
N THR A 134 28.79 2.17 50.13
CA THR A 134 27.71 2.29 51.12
C THR A 134 26.36 2.48 50.42
N TYR A 135 26.31 3.29 49.36
CA TYR A 135 25.11 3.48 48.57
C TYR A 135 24.63 2.14 47.95
N LEU A 136 25.50 1.40 47.26
CA LEU A 136 25.17 0.11 46.66
C LEU A 136 24.72 -0.91 47.70
N ARG A 137 25.36 -0.99 48.85
CA ARG A 137 24.94 -1.86 49.97
C ARG A 137 23.54 -1.48 50.47
N SER A 138 23.25 -0.20 50.61
CA SER A 138 21.92 0.26 51.05
C SER A 138 20.83 -0.09 50.02
N GLU A 139 21.12 0.06 48.73
CA GLU A 139 20.17 -0.34 47.67
C GLU A 139 19.96 -1.86 47.65
N LEU A 140 21.00 -2.65 47.77
CA LEU A 140 20.90 -4.12 47.91
C LEU A 140 20.02 -4.53 49.08
N SER A 141 20.16 -3.89 50.24
CA SER A 141 19.31 -4.19 51.43
C SER A 141 17.84 -3.83 51.23
N ARG A 142 17.51 -2.90 50.31
CA ARG A 142 16.13 -2.52 49.96
C ARG A 142 15.49 -3.43 48.89
N LEU A 143 16.29 -4.19 48.14
CA LEU A 143 15.83 -5.00 47.03
C LEU A 143 14.80 -6.05 47.45
N THR A 144 15.01 -6.74 48.57
CA THR A 144 14.07 -7.78 49.07
C THR A 144 12.69 -7.22 49.29
N ARG A 145 12.54 -6.01 49.85
CA ARG A 145 11.23 -5.38 50.04
C ARG A 145 10.59 -4.96 48.74
N ARG A 146 11.38 -4.44 47.79
CA ARG A 146 10.87 -4.05 46.45
C ARG A 146 10.37 -5.29 45.66
N ILE A 147 11.10 -6.39 45.73
CA ILE A 147 10.75 -7.66 45.10
C ILE A 147 9.45 -8.21 45.68
N SER A 148 9.33 -8.29 47.02
CA SER A 148 8.11 -8.77 47.69
C SER A 148 6.88 -7.92 47.35
N ALA A 149 7.01 -6.58 47.35
CA ALA A 149 5.92 -5.67 46.99
C ALA A 149 5.51 -5.81 45.52
N ALA A 150 6.42 -6.21 44.66
CA ALA A 150 6.11 -6.46 43.24
C ALA A 150 5.39 -7.80 43.05
N CYS A 151 5.81 -8.84 43.74
CA CYS A 151 5.15 -10.15 43.76
C CYS A 151 3.66 -10.03 44.13
N ASN A 152 3.38 -9.33 45.24
CA ASN A 152 2.00 -9.14 45.72
C ASN A 152 1.08 -8.46 44.70
N ARG A 153 1.61 -7.60 43.84
CA ARG A 153 0.84 -6.94 42.78
C ARG A 153 0.61 -7.83 41.57
N GLN A 154 1.55 -8.72 41.24
CA GLN A 154 1.43 -9.61 40.09
C GLN A 154 0.32 -10.67 40.25
N HIS A 155 0.05 -11.11 41.46
CA HIS A 155 -1.00 -12.10 41.74
C HIS A 155 -2.43 -11.58 41.46
N GLN A 156 -2.61 -10.29 41.17
CA GLN A 156 -3.89 -9.67 40.87
C GLN A 156 -4.17 -9.53 39.36
N LEU A 157 -3.19 -9.83 38.51
CA LEU A 157 -3.32 -9.69 37.06
C LEU A 157 -3.73 -11.02 36.41
N LEU A 158 -4.70 -10.95 35.52
CA LEU A 158 -5.04 -12.05 34.62
C LEU A 158 -4.08 -12.02 33.43
N LEU A 159 -3.07 -12.87 33.45
CA LEU A 159 -2.06 -12.95 32.38
C LEU A 159 -2.61 -13.67 31.15
N HIS A 160 -2.05 -13.35 29.98
CA HIS A 160 -2.35 -13.93 28.68
C HIS A 160 -1.07 -14.36 27.94
N GLY A 161 -1.18 -15.04 26.81
CA GLY A 161 -0.04 -15.61 26.07
C GLY A 161 1.03 -14.59 25.65
N HIS A 162 0.67 -13.32 25.51
CA HIS A 162 1.59 -12.21 25.15
C HIS A 162 1.88 -11.27 26.35
N SER A 163 1.77 -11.75 27.60
CA SER A 163 2.01 -10.92 28.79
C SER A 163 3.47 -10.59 29.03
N ARG A 164 4.42 -11.34 28.45
CA ARG A 164 5.84 -10.97 28.48
C ARG A 164 6.11 -9.84 27.49
N LEU A 165 6.96 -8.90 27.87
CA LEU A 165 7.26 -7.73 27.02
C LEU A 165 7.83 -8.13 25.65
N LEU A 166 8.72 -9.12 25.59
CA LEU A 166 9.28 -9.62 24.34
C LEU A 166 8.19 -10.14 23.37
N ASP A 167 7.25 -10.91 23.88
CA ASP A 167 6.18 -11.50 23.08
C ASP A 167 5.17 -10.43 22.66
N LEU A 168 4.86 -9.49 23.55
CA LEU A 168 4.00 -8.35 23.27
C LEU A 168 4.59 -7.43 22.20
N GLU A 169 5.85 -7.02 22.37
CA GLU A 169 6.52 -6.14 21.41
C GLU A 169 6.66 -6.81 20.05
N ARG A 170 7.02 -8.10 19.99
CA ARG A 170 7.07 -8.86 18.74
C ARG A 170 5.72 -8.84 18.01
N LEU A 171 4.62 -9.09 18.76
CA LEU A 171 3.27 -9.05 18.20
C LEU A 171 2.90 -7.67 17.65
N LEU A 172 3.19 -6.59 18.39
CA LEU A 172 2.90 -5.22 17.96
C LEU A 172 3.73 -4.84 16.72
N TYR A 173 5.02 -5.14 16.70
CA TYR A 173 5.89 -4.89 15.55
C TYR A 173 5.48 -5.72 14.33
N LEU A 174 5.05 -6.97 14.54
CA LEU A 174 4.52 -7.81 13.47
C LEU A 174 3.24 -7.21 12.87
N LEU A 175 2.31 -6.78 13.71
CA LEU A 175 1.06 -6.14 13.25
C LEU A 175 1.34 -4.84 12.48
N GLN A 176 2.27 -4.01 12.97
CA GLN A 176 2.71 -2.81 12.28
C GLN A 176 3.35 -3.13 10.92
N LEU A 177 4.20 -4.16 10.87
CA LEU A 177 4.83 -4.63 9.64
C LEU A 177 3.80 -5.08 8.61
N LEU A 178 2.80 -5.88 9.02
CA LEU A 178 1.73 -6.35 8.16
C LEU A 178 0.83 -5.21 7.67
N ALA A 179 0.53 -4.24 8.54
CA ALA A 179 -0.25 -3.07 8.17
C ALA A 179 0.49 -2.13 7.19
N ALA A 180 1.82 -2.05 7.30
CA ALA A 180 2.64 -1.25 6.39
C ALA A 180 2.95 -1.98 5.08
N HIS A 181 3.04 -3.31 5.10
CA HIS A 181 3.42 -4.17 3.98
C HIS A 181 2.45 -5.35 3.84
N PRO A 182 1.20 -5.12 3.43
CA PRO A 182 0.21 -6.20 3.28
C PRO A 182 0.59 -7.21 2.20
N ASP A 183 1.43 -6.83 1.24
CA ASP A 183 1.97 -7.71 0.18
C ASP A 183 3.15 -8.59 0.66
N LEU A 184 3.49 -8.58 1.93
CA LEU A 184 4.61 -9.37 2.48
C LEU A 184 4.49 -10.87 2.21
N ALA A 185 3.26 -11.38 2.09
CA ALA A 185 2.97 -12.77 1.74
C ALA A 185 3.10 -13.06 0.24
N THR A 186 3.01 -12.05 -0.63
CA THR A 186 3.00 -12.23 -2.07
C THR A 186 4.40 -12.57 -2.61
N THR A 187 4.42 -13.25 -3.76
CA THR A 187 5.66 -13.56 -4.49
C THR A 187 5.86 -12.66 -5.70
N ASP A 188 5.03 -11.64 -5.83
CA ASP A 188 5.10 -10.64 -6.87
C ASP A 188 6.45 -9.90 -6.87
N GLN A 189 7.00 -9.66 -8.06
CA GLN A 189 8.34 -9.10 -8.20
C GLN A 189 8.44 -7.64 -7.72
N GLY A 190 7.43 -6.82 -7.99
CA GLY A 190 7.43 -5.41 -7.58
C GLY A 190 7.38 -5.24 -6.06
N SER A 191 6.50 -5.99 -5.38
CA SER A 191 6.43 -6.02 -3.92
C SER A 191 7.72 -6.55 -3.31
N ARG A 192 8.35 -7.55 -3.94
CA ARG A 192 9.62 -8.10 -3.51
C ARG A 192 10.76 -7.07 -3.58
N GLU A 193 10.88 -6.33 -4.68
CA GLU A 193 11.88 -5.27 -4.82
C GLU A 193 11.72 -4.19 -3.75
N ALA A 194 10.49 -3.77 -3.45
CA ALA A 194 10.22 -2.82 -2.36
C ALA A 194 10.69 -3.36 -1.00
N LEU A 195 10.44 -4.63 -0.69
CA LEU A 195 10.88 -5.26 0.56
C LEU A 195 12.40 -5.49 0.61
N GLU A 196 13.05 -5.73 -0.53
CA GLU A 196 14.51 -5.88 -0.62
C GLU A 196 15.27 -4.57 -0.34
N THR A 197 14.62 -3.41 -0.47
CA THR A 197 15.18 -2.13 0.01
C THR A 197 15.34 -2.11 1.53
N LEU A 198 14.48 -2.82 2.25
CA LEU A 198 14.51 -2.92 3.71
C LEU A 198 15.48 -4.01 4.18
N VAL A 199 15.44 -5.18 3.52
CA VAL A 199 16.29 -6.34 3.85
C VAL A 199 16.76 -7.02 2.57
N SER A 200 18.07 -6.96 2.31
CA SER A 200 18.66 -7.64 1.15
C SER A 200 19.69 -8.68 1.60
N PRO A 201 19.64 -9.92 1.08
CA PRO A 201 18.54 -10.47 0.27
C PRO A 201 17.30 -10.79 1.11
N LEU A 202 16.10 -10.59 0.53
CA LEU A 202 14.86 -11.03 1.18
C LEU A 202 14.81 -12.57 1.15
N PRO A 203 14.54 -13.23 2.29
CA PRO A 203 14.42 -14.68 2.32
C PRO A 203 13.37 -15.20 1.33
N SER A 204 13.70 -16.28 0.63
CA SER A 204 12.79 -16.96 -0.31
C SER A 204 11.75 -17.86 0.37
N GLY A 205 11.65 -17.81 1.69
CA GLY A 205 10.77 -18.63 2.49
C GLY A 205 9.32 -18.15 2.56
N GLU A 206 8.54 -18.82 3.39
CA GLU A 206 7.16 -18.47 3.72
C GLU A 206 7.07 -17.14 4.49
N LEU A 207 5.84 -16.61 4.63
CA LEU A 207 5.57 -15.37 5.37
C LEU A 207 6.26 -15.30 6.76
N PRO A 208 6.25 -16.35 7.61
CA PRO A 208 6.90 -16.26 8.93
C PRO A 208 8.41 -16.00 8.85
N GLN A 209 9.11 -16.60 7.87
CA GLN A 209 10.55 -16.41 7.68
C GLN A 209 10.87 -14.99 7.19
N ARG A 210 10.09 -14.47 6.24
CA ARG A 210 10.24 -13.10 5.73
C ARG A 210 9.97 -12.08 6.83
N ALA A 211 8.86 -12.23 7.55
CA ALA A 211 8.51 -11.35 8.66
C ALA A 211 9.57 -11.38 9.77
N ALA A 212 10.07 -12.57 10.15
CA ALA A 212 11.13 -12.71 11.15
C ALA A 212 12.43 -12.03 10.72
N ALA A 213 12.81 -12.11 9.43
CA ALA A 213 14.00 -11.44 8.91
C ALA A 213 13.87 -9.92 8.97
N LEU A 214 12.70 -9.38 8.60
CA LEU A 214 12.41 -7.95 8.69
C LEU A 214 12.38 -7.47 10.14
N LEU A 215 11.68 -8.16 11.04
CA LEU A 215 11.66 -7.83 12.48
C LEU A 215 13.06 -7.84 13.08
N ARG A 216 13.89 -8.82 12.72
CA ARG A 216 15.31 -8.89 13.15
C ARG A 216 16.10 -7.69 12.70
N LYS A 217 15.90 -7.25 11.48
CA LYS A 217 16.63 -6.11 10.90
C LYS A 217 16.16 -4.77 11.46
N LEU A 218 14.84 -4.58 11.56
CA LEU A 218 14.24 -3.29 11.92
C LEU A 218 14.25 -3.05 13.42
N HIS A 219 13.97 -4.09 14.22
CA HIS A 219 13.72 -3.93 15.65
C HIS A 219 14.75 -4.65 16.53
N GLY A 220 15.41 -5.70 16.03
CA GLY A 220 16.46 -6.39 16.77
C GLY A 220 16.35 -7.92 16.69
N VAL A 221 17.49 -8.57 16.97
CA VAL A 221 17.65 -10.02 16.80
C VAL A 221 16.64 -10.82 17.62
N CYS A 222 16.30 -10.36 18.83
CA CYS A 222 15.39 -11.07 19.74
C CYS A 222 13.95 -11.20 19.20
N TYR A 223 13.53 -10.37 18.27
CA TYR A 223 12.19 -10.43 17.66
C TYR A 223 12.14 -11.32 16.42
N GLY A 224 13.29 -11.74 15.89
CA GLY A 224 13.40 -12.47 14.61
C GLY A 224 13.36 -14.00 14.75
N ASP A 225 12.62 -14.55 15.70
CA ASP A 225 12.38 -15.99 15.81
C ASP A 225 11.20 -16.39 14.93
N ALA A 226 11.46 -17.18 13.86
CA ALA A 226 10.44 -17.55 12.88
C ALA A 226 9.32 -18.43 13.45
N GLU A 227 9.61 -19.28 14.44
CA GLU A 227 8.59 -20.11 15.09
C GLU A 227 7.69 -19.30 16.01
N ALA A 228 8.25 -18.33 16.72
CA ALA A 228 7.46 -17.39 17.51
C ALA A 228 6.60 -16.49 16.61
N VAL A 229 7.15 -16.00 15.49
CA VAL A 229 6.40 -15.22 14.50
C VAL A 229 5.28 -16.03 13.86
N ARG A 230 5.50 -17.33 13.56
CA ARG A 230 4.44 -18.21 13.05
C ARG A 230 3.28 -18.35 14.05
N ARG A 231 3.57 -18.50 15.34
CA ARG A 231 2.54 -18.56 16.40
C ARG A 231 1.77 -17.24 16.51
N ASP A 232 2.46 -16.11 16.44
CA ASP A 232 1.85 -14.78 16.48
C ASP A 232 0.95 -14.55 15.25
N LEU A 233 1.37 -14.96 14.05
CA LEU A 233 0.57 -14.90 12.83
C LEU A 233 -0.70 -15.74 12.94
N SER A 234 -0.56 -16.99 13.40
CA SER A 234 -1.71 -17.89 13.62
C SER A 234 -2.70 -17.33 14.65
N TRP A 235 -2.19 -16.68 15.70
CA TRP A 235 -3.03 -16.00 16.67
C TRP A 235 -3.76 -14.81 16.05
N LEU A 236 -3.06 -13.93 15.31
CA LEU A 236 -3.66 -12.77 14.63
C LEU A 236 -4.75 -13.21 13.63
N GLU A 237 -4.51 -14.27 12.87
CA GLU A 237 -5.50 -14.85 11.97
C GLU A 237 -6.71 -15.37 12.72
N SER A 238 -6.52 -16.15 13.79
CA SER A 238 -7.60 -16.70 14.63
C SER A 238 -8.44 -15.60 15.29
N GLN A 239 -7.85 -14.43 15.54
CA GLN A 239 -8.52 -13.27 16.12
C GLN A 239 -9.10 -12.32 15.06
N GLY A 240 -9.05 -12.66 13.78
CA GLY A 240 -9.66 -11.91 12.70
C GLY A 240 -8.96 -10.60 12.35
N PHE A 241 -7.65 -10.49 12.56
CA PHE A 241 -6.88 -9.34 12.09
C PHE A 241 -6.65 -9.39 10.58
N PHE A 242 -6.46 -10.58 10.02
CA PHE A 242 -6.37 -10.83 8.59
C PHE A 242 -6.87 -12.26 8.31
N SER A 243 -7.18 -12.53 7.06
CA SER A 243 -7.54 -13.89 6.62
C SER A 243 -6.62 -14.31 5.47
N ALA A 244 -6.05 -15.51 5.59
CA ALA A 244 -5.27 -16.11 4.50
C ALA A 244 -6.15 -16.59 3.34
N THR A 245 -7.46 -16.79 3.59
CA THR A 245 -8.43 -17.22 2.58
C THR A 245 -9.27 -16.03 2.13
N PRO A 246 -9.44 -15.81 0.81
CA PRO A 246 -10.35 -14.79 0.30
C PRO A 246 -11.76 -15.04 0.84
N VAL A 247 -12.35 -14.04 1.49
CA VAL A 247 -13.75 -14.10 1.94
C VAL A 247 -14.63 -14.05 0.70
N THR A 248 -15.13 -15.20 0.27
CA THR A 248 -15.92 -15.31 -0.96
C THR A 248 -17.40 -15.02 -0.77
N THR A 249 -17.94 -15.01 0.44
CA THR A 249 -19.37 -14.78 0.66
C THR A 249 -19.66 -14.33 2.10
N GLY A 250 -20.25 -13.15 2.22
CA GLY A 250 -20.92 -12.68 3.42
C GLY A 250 -20.01 -12.11 4.50
N ILE A 251 -20.42 -10.98 5.07
CA ILE A 251 -19.81 -10.38 6.25
C ILE A 251 -20.09 -11.34 7.42
N GLN A 252 -19.10 -12.15 7.77
CA GLN A 252 -19.19 -12.90 9.03
C GLN A 252 -18.89 -11.94 10.19
N PRO A 253 -19.63 -12.05 11.32
CA PRO A 253 -19.30 -11.30 12.50
C PRO A 253 -17.88 -11.65 12.95
N LEU A 254 -17.08 -10.62 13.24
CA LEU A 254 -15.69 -10.78 13.68
C LEU A 254 -15.63 -11.65 14.94
N PRO A 255 -14.72 -12.62 15.00
CA PRO A 255 -14.52 -13.41 16.20
C PRO A 255 -14.13 -12.50 17.37
N LEU A 256 -14.62 -12.82 18.55
CA LEU A 256 -14.24 -12.12 19.76
C LEU A 256 -12.78 -12.48 20.09
N LEU A 257 -12.05 -11.49 20.64
CA LEU A 257 -10.76 -11.78 21.25
C LEU A 257 -10.98 -12.63 22.49
N ALA A 258 -10.68 -13.92 22.39
CA ALA A 258 -10.79 -14.83 23.51
C ALA A 258 -9.71 -14.53 24.55
N ALA A 259 -10.07 -14.58 25.84
CA ALA A 259 -9.07 -14.67 26.90
C ALA A 259 -8.26 -15.95 26.69
N THR A 260 -6.94 -15.84 26.70
CA THR A 260 -6.07 -17.02 26.59
C THR A 260 -6.20 -17.88 27.84
N SER A 261 -6.27 -19.21 27.68
CA SER A 261 -6.30 -20.10 28.82
C SER A 261 -5.02 -19.99 29.65
N GLU A 262 -5.08 -20.33 30.95
CA GLU A 262 -3.91 -20.37 31.84
C GLU A 262 -2.76 -21.26 31.31
N GLU A 263 -3.06 -22.26 30.49
CA GLU A 263 -2.08 -23.14 29.85
C GLU A 263 -1.21 -22.42 28.80
N GLN A 264 -1.72 -21.32 28.22
CA GLN A 264 -0.99 -20.49 27.25
C GLN A 264 -0.27 -19.31 27.91
N ALA A 265 -0.48 -19.10 29.21
CA ALA A 265 0.24 -18.05 29.93
C ALA A 265 1.76 -18.32 29.85
N PRO A 266 2.58 -17.30 29.60
CA PRO A 266 4.02 -17.50 29.49
C PRO A 266 4.56 -18.07 30.79
N ARG A 267 5.23 -19.20 30.71
CA ARG A 267 6.03 -19.73 31.82
C ARG A 267 7.16 -18.71 32.05
N SER A 268 6.91 -17.75 32.93
CA SER A 268 7.85 -16.67 33.18
C SER A 268 9.16 -17.22 33.71
N GLY A 269 10.24 -16.99 32.97
CA GLY A 269 11.60 -17.30 33.42
C GLY A 269 12.10 -16.38 34.56
N GLY A 270 11.33 -15.38 34.97
CA GLY A 270 11.67 -14.47 36.09
C GLY A 270 10.45 -14.30 36.99
N VAL A 271 10.54 -14.85 38.18
CA VAL A 271 9.44 -14.87 39.15
C VAL A 271 8.99 -13.49 39.63
N HIS A 272 9.81 -12.43 39.45
CA HIS A 272 9.62 -11.14 40.11
C HIS A 272 9.78 -9.89 39.23
N GLY A 273 9.91 -10.05 37.90
CA GLY A 273 9.96 -8.92 36.97
C GLY A 273 8.67 -8.11 36.96
N GLY A 274 8.74 -6.83 36.65
CA GLY A 274 7.56 -6.00 36.39
C GLY A 274 6.87 -6.48 35.11
N GLN A 275 5.56 -6.33 35.06
CA GLN A 275 4.79 -6.64 33.84
C GLN A 275 4.62 -5.37 33.00
N PRO A 276 4.59 -5.46 31.66
CA PRO A 276 4.22 -4.35 30.81
C PRO A 276 2.76 -3.93 31.04
N PRO A 277 2.38 -2.69 30.68
CA PRO A 277 1.02 -2.19 30.91
C PRO A 277 -0.08 -3.07 30.31
N MET A 278 0.21 -3.77 29.21
CA MET A 278 -0.72 -4.65 28.50
C MET A 278 -0.60 -6.13 28.94
N ALA A 279 0.10 -6.43 30.02
CA ALA A 279 0.18 -7.80 30.53
C ALA A 279 -1.14 -8.30 31.13
N ASP A 280 -2.01 -7.40 31.58
CA ASP A 280 -3.38 -7.70 31.98
C ASP A 280 -4.25 -7.99 30.78
N ALA A 281 -4.97 -9.13 30.81
CA ALA A 281 -5.81 -9.57 29.71
C ALA A 281 -6.89 -8.56 29.29
N ALA A 282 -7.48 -7.86 30.25
CA ALA A 282 -8.51 -6.85 29.94
C ALA A 282 -7.94 -5.66 29.17
N VAL A 283 -6.75 -5.19 29.56
CA VAL A 283 -6.05 -4.09 28.86
C VAL A 283 -5.60 -4.56 27.48
N PHE A 284 -5.05 -5.76 27.38
CA PHE A 284 -4.62 -6.35 26.12
C PHE A 284 -5.77 -6.47 25.12
N VAL A 285 -6.89 -7.10 25.53
CA VAL A 285 -8.08 -7.26 24.68
C VAL A 285 -8.59 -5.91 24.20
N ARG A 286 -8.67 -4.90 25.09
CA ARG A 286 -9.12 -3.56 24.75
C ARG A 286 -8.25 -2.90 23.66
N VAL A 287 -6.92 -2.97 23.80
CA VAL A 287 -5.99 -2.35 22.84
C VAL A 287 -5.95 -3.13 21.53
N MET A 288 -5.99 -4.47 21.58
CA MET A 288 -6.03 -5.29 20.38
C MET A 288 -7.36 -5.14 19.63
N THR A 289 -8.49 -4.95 20.35
CA THR A 289 -9.79 -4.63 19.75
C THR A 289 -9.74 -3.30 19.01
N LEU A 290 -9.12 -2.28 19.60
CA LEU A 290 -8.90 -0.99 18.93
C LEU A 290 -8.10 -1.16 17.64
N LEU A 291 -6.95 -1.84 17.68
CA LEU A 291 -6.11 -2.05 16.50
C LEU A 291 -6.84 -2.86 15.42
N ARG A 292 -7.57 -3.91 15.80
CA ARG A 292 -8.36 -4.73 14.86
C ARG A 292 -9.46 -3.91 14.20
N HIS A 293 -10.20 -3.11 14.98
CA HIS A 293 -11.24 -2.22 14.44
C HIS A 293 -10.67 -1.25 13.41
N LEU A 294 -9.57 -0.55 13.75
CA LEU A 294 -8.93 0.40 12.84
C LEU A 294 -8.37 -0.24 11.56
N LEU A 295 -7.91 -1.49 11.65
CA LEU A 295 -7.44 -2.24 10.49
C LEU A 295 -8.57 -2.61 9.54
N GLN A 296 -9.73 -3.00 10.09
CA GLN A 296 -10.87 -3.51 9.31
C GLN A 296 -11.85 -2.46 8.84
N THR A 297 -11.90 -1.31 9.52
CA THR A 297 -12.80 -0.20 9.19
C THR A 297 -12.02 1.11 8.99
N PRO A 298 -11.09 1.15 8.01
CA PRO A 298 -10.19 2.31 7.82
C PRO A 298 -10.92 3.57 7.37
N PHE A 299 -12.15 3.44 6.83
CA PHE A 299 -12.96 4.55 6.32
C PHE A 299 -14.09 4.97 7.26
N ASP A 300 -14.17 4.39 8.48
CA ASP A 300 -15.23 4.74 9.44
C ASP A 300 -15.02 6.15 10.00
N ARG A 301 -16.02 7.01 9.82
CA ARG A 301 -16.01 8.40 10.27
C ARG A 301 -17.42 8.90 10.64
N PRO A 302 -17.56 9.91 11.51
CA PRO A 302 -18.85 10.49 11.79
C PRO A 302 -19.42 11.20 10.56
N ALA A 303 -20.75 11.11 10.38
CA ALA A 303 -21.47 11.77 9.30
C ALA A 303 -21.43 13.30 9.40
N GLU A 304 -21.31 13.84 10.60
CA GLU A 304 -21.35 15.28 10.87
C GLU A 304 -20.06 15.80 11.53
N GLY A 305 -19.46 16.81 10.89
CA GLY A 305 -18.49 17.74 11.45
C GLY A 305 -17.05 17.24 11.64
N PRO A 306 -16.07 17.94 11.04
CA PRO A 306 -14.66 17.59 11.21
C PRO A 306 -14.13 18.13 12.54
N GLY A 307 -13.89 17.26 13.50
CA GLY A 307 -13.23 17.62 14.75
C GLY A 307 -12.56 16.42 15.42
N ALA A 308 -11.36 16.61 15.97
CA ALA A 308 -10.65 15.54 16.68
C ALA A 308 -11.50 14.89 17.77
N LEU A 309 -12.31 15.69 18.46
CA LEU A 309 -13.20 15.20 19.51
C LEU A 309 -14.37 14.40 18.93
N ALA A 310 -14.96 14.83 17.81
CA ALA A 310 -16.03 14.11 17.13
C ALA A 310 -15.55 12.73 16.66
N MET A 311 -14.38 12.68 16.04
CA MET A 311 -13.75 11.42 15.62
C MET A 311 -13.47 10.48 16.80
N GLN A 312 -12.95 11.00 17.91
CA GLN A 312 -12.68 10.19 19.10
C GLN A 312 -13.94 9.66 19.74
N ARG A 313 -15.02 10.44 19.77
CA ARG A 313 -16.33 10.01 20.28
C ARG A 313 -16.93 8.94 19.38
N HIS A 314 -16.92 9.16 18.08
CA HIS A 314 -17.41 8.18 17.11
C HIS A 314 -16.67 6.84 17.24
N LEU A 315 -15.32 6.88 17.28
CA LEU A 315 -14.51 5.68 17.50
C LEU A 315 -14.86 4.99 18.83
N LEU A 316 -15.07 5.77 19.89
CA LEU A 316 -15.43 5.24 21.20
C LEU A 316 -16.83 4.57 21.18
N GLU A 317 -17.80 5.16 20.50
CA GLU A 317 -19.14 4.59 20.30
C GLU A 317 -19.05 3.25 19.55
N ARG A 318 -18.28 3.19 18.48
CA ARG A 318 -18.05 1.93 17.72
C ARG A 318 -17.37 0.86 18.58
N LEU A 319 -16.37 1.23 19.34
CA LEU A 319 -15.65 0.29 20.21
C LEU A 319 -16.51 -0.18 21.40
N ALA A 320 -17.47 0.62 21.86
CA ALA A 320 -18.39 0.23 22.94
C ALA A 320 -19.37 -0.88 22.52
N GLU A 321 -19.63 -1.01 21.23
CA GLU A 321 -20.47 -2.09 20.67
C GLU A 321 -19.72 -3.43 20.58
N ILE A 322 -18.39 -3.41 20.70
CA ILE A 322 -17.52 -4.60 20.56
C ILE A 322 -17.21 -5.14 21.95
N PRO A 323 -17.50 -6.41 22.25
CA PRO A 323 -17.14 -7.02 23.53
C PRO A 323 -15.62 -6.93 23.81
N GLY A 324 -15.26 -6.45 24.99
CA GLY A 324 -13.88 -6.21 25.38
C GLY A 324 -13.26 -4.92 24.84
N GLY A 325 -14.01 -4.11 24.08
CA GLY A 325 -13.61 -2.79 23.63
C GLY A 325 -13.66 -1.72 24.72
N HIS A 326 -13.49 -0.46 24.33
CA HIS A 326 -13.58 0.68 25.26
C HIS A 326 -15.05 0.93 25.67
N GLY A 327 -15.27 1.24 26.94
CA GLY A 327 -16.59 1.68 27.41
C GLY A 327 -16.96 3.08 26.89
N SER A 328 -18.24 3.35 26.74
CA SER A 328 -18.79 4.61 26.16
C SER A 328 -18.37 5.90 26.87
N GLY A 329 -17.84 5.83 28.08
CA GLY A 329 -17.35 6.99 28.85
C GLY A 329 -15.81 7.12 28.91
N GLU A 330 -15.06 6.22 28.29
CA GLU A 330 -13.61 6.05 28.50
C GLU A 330 -12.73 6.86 27.54
N LEU A 331 -13.10 8.07 27.17
CA LEU A 331 -12.33 8.91 26.24
C LEU A 331 -10.88 9.14 26.70
N ALA A 332 -10.67 9.34 28.00
CA ALA A 332 -9.32 9.52 28.56
C ALA A 332 -8.47 8.23 28.44
N THR A 333 -9.10 7.06 28.61
CA THR A 333 -8.47 5.76 28.46
C THR A 333 -8.11 5.52 27.00
N LEU A 334 -9.02 5.79 26.05
CA LEU A 334 -8.77 5.69 24.61
C LEU A 334 -7.56 6.56 24.19
N ARG A 335 -7.54 7.83 24.63
CA ARG A 335 -6.39 8.73 24.35
C ARG A 335 -5.09 8.19 24.92
N LYS A 336 -5.12 7.69 26.15
CA LYS A 336 -3.95 7.10 26.79
C LYS A 336 -3.44 5.87 26.01
N ASP A 337 -4.33 5.00 25.58
CA ASP A 337 -3.98 3.81 24.81
C ASP A 337 -3.37 4.20 23.46
N ILE A 338 -3.91 5.19 22.76
CA ILE A 338 -3.35 5.70 21.51
C ILE A 338 -2.00 6.39 21.75
N GLU A 339 -1.96 7.43 22.60
CA GLU A 339 -0.80 8.32 22.70
C GLU A 339 0.35 7.71 23.51
N LYS A 340 0.04 7.00 24.61
CA LYS A 340 1.05 6.50 25.55
C LYS A 340 1.40 5.03 25.35
N THR A 341 0.48 4.23 24.79
CA THR A 341 0.72 2.80 24.62
C THR A 341 1.12 2.47 23.19
N LEU A 342 0.42 2.97 22.17
CA LEU A 342 0.64 2.59 20.77
C LEU A 342 1.62 3.48 20.02
N THR A 343 1.57 4.79 20.23
CA THR A 343 2.47 5.74 19.54
C THR A 343 3.96 5.44 19.74
N PRO A 344 4.46 5.05 20.94
CA PRO A 344 5.86 4.69 21.12
C PRO A 344 6.32 3.52 20.25
N TYR A 345 5.41 2.59 19.91
CA TYR A 345 5.69 1.47 19.00
C TYR A 345 5.60 1.84 17.51
N GLY A 346 5.44 3.12 17.20
CA GLY A 346 5.37 3.61 15.82
C GLY A 346 4.01 3.48 15.15
N PHE A 347 2.95 3.17 15.91
CA PHE A 347 1.60 3.21 15.39
C PHE A 347 1.16 4.66 15.18
N ARG A 348 1.23 5.11 13.95
CA ARG A 348 0.67 6.39 13.54
C ARG A 348 -0.79 6.15 13.14
N LEU A 349 -1.69 6.20 14.13
CA LEU A 349 -3.11 5.94 13.91
C LEU A 349 -3.85 7.12 13.27
N HIS A 350 -3.17 8.24 13.06
CA HIS A 350 -3.67 9.40 12.32
C HIS A 350 -2.50 10.07 11.60
N HIS A 351 -2.76 10.64 10.44
CA HIS A 351 -1.84 11.53 9.77
C HIS A 351 -1.77 12.85 10.57
N ASP A 352 -0.88 13.73 10.32
CA ASP A 352 -0.50 14.97 11.03
C ASP A 352 -1.56 15.62 11.95
N ASN A 353 -2.84 15.33 11.78
CA ASN A 353 -3.92 15.89 12.57
C ASN A 353 -5.00 14.84 12.92
N PRO A 354 -5.29 14.62 14.22
CA PRO A 354 -6.35 13.72 14.66
C PRO A 354 -7.76 14.06 14.14
N ARG A 355 -7.95 15.26 13.58
CA ARG A 355 -9.21 15.67 12.96
C ARG A 355 -9.61 14.84 11.76
N HIS A 356 -8.63 14.22 11.09
CA HIS A 356 -8.82 13.48 9.86
C HIS A 356 -9.17 11.99 10.05
N GLY A 357 -9.29 11.54 11.28
CA GLY A 357 -9.64 10.16 11.61
C GLY A 357 -8.45 9.31 12.00
N TYR A 358 -8.73 8.04 12.21
CA TYR A 358 -7.75 7.04 12.61
C TYR A 358 -7.68 5.96 11.55
N CYS A 359 -6.47 5.52 11.23
CA CYS A 359 -6.21 4.41 10.34
C CYS A 359 -4.97 3.64 10.80
N LEU A 360 -4.81 2.41 10.37
CA LEU A 360 -3.65 1.59 10.65
C LEU A 360 -2.97 1.20 9.34
N GLY A 361 -1.88 1.86 9.01
CA GLY A 361 -1.16 1.67 7.75
C GLY A 361 -2.05 1.93 6.53
N THR A 362 -1.88 1.11 5.50
CA THR A 362 -2.75 1.08 4.30
C THR A 362 -3.97 0.18 4.48
N ALA A 363 -4.23 -0.24 5.69
CA ALA A 363 -5.24 -1.23 6.05
C ALA A 363 -4.95 -2.60 5.39
N LEU A 364 -5.84 -3.08 4.49
CA LEU A 364 -5.73 -4.41 3.89
C LEU A 364 -5.01 -4.40 2.53
N LEU A 365 -4.69 -3.21 2.00
CA LEU A 365 -4.15 -3.05 0.65
C LEU A 365 -2.84 -2.28 0.68
N SER A 366 -1.91 -2.65 -0.19
CA SER A 366 -0.68 -1.87 -0.38
C SER A 366 -0.97 -0.51 -1.03
N ALA A 367 -0.08 0.46 -0.82
CA ALA A 367 -0.21 1.78 -1.46
C ALA A 367 -0.35 1.71 -2.99
N PRO A 368 0.43 0.89 -3.73
CA PRO A 368 0.24 0.71 -5.18
C PRO A 368 -1.16 0.19 -5.54
N ARG A 369 -1.69 -0.78 -4.79
CA ARG A 369 -3.04 -1.31 -5.03
C ARG A 369 -4.13 -0.29 -4.75
N LEU A 370 -3.97 0.56 -3.75
CA LEU A 370 -4.89 1.67 -3.48
C LEU A 370 -4.90 2.70 -4.61
N VAL A 371 -3.74 3.01 -5.20
CA VAL A 371 -3.62 3.88 -6.38
C VAL A 371 -4.33 3.25 -7.59
N GLU A 372 -4.18 1.95 -7.82
CA GLU A 372 -4.91 1.23 -8.87
C GLU A 372 -6.44 1.32 -8.68
N ILE A 373 -6.92 1.08 -7.45
CA ILE A 373 -8.35 1.19 -7.11
C ILE A 373 -8.86 2.61 -7.32
N HIS A 374 -8.09 3.62 -6.88
CA HIS A 374 -8.43 5.01 -7.13
C HIS A 374 -8.61 5.28 -8.63
N GLY A 375 -7.67 4.82 -9.47
CA GLY A 375 -7.78 4.97 -10.93
C GLY A 375 -9.05 4.33 -11.50
N VAL A 376 -9.45 3.16 -11.00
CA VAL A 376 -10.69 2.49 -11.42
C VAL A 376 -11.94 3.28 -11.00
N VAL A 377 -11.99 3.74 -9.74
CA VAL A 377 -13.11 4.52 -9.21
C VAL A 377 -13.22 5.87 -9.91
N GLN A 378 -12.10 6.57 -10.11
CA GLN A 378 -12.03 7.84 -10.84
C GLN A 378 -12.57 7.68 -12.27
N HIS A 379 -12.14 6.63 -12.96
CA HIS A 379 -12.61 6.34 -14.31
C HIS A 379 -14.12 6.04 -14.34
N ALA A 380 -14.61 5.26 -13.38
CA ALA A 380 -16.05 4.96 -13.25
C ALA A 380 -16.86 6.23 -12.96
N ALA A 381 -16.42 7.08 -12.05
CA ALA A 381 -17.09 8.35 -11.71
C ALA A 381 -17.18 9.29 -12.92
N GLN A 382 -16.08 9.47 -13.63
CA GLN A 382 -16.03 10.32 -14.83
C GLN A 382 -16.92 9.79 -15.96
N ARG A 383 -16.99 8.46 -16.14
CA ARG A 383 -17.75 7.84 -17.22
C ARG A 383 -19.25 7.79 -16.96
N LEU A 384 -19.62 7.41 -15.74
CA LEU A 384 -21.05 7.23 -15.40
C LEU A 384 -21.75 8.57 -15.15
N GLY A 385 -20.99 9.63 -14.81
CA GLY A 385 -21.57 10.90 -14.37
C GLY A 385 -22.50 10.71 -13.16
N ASP A 386 -22.30 9.64 -12.40
CA ASP A 386 -23.11 9.28 -11.25
C ASP A 386 -22.63 10.07 -10.01
N PRO A 387 -23.51 10.85 -9.39
CA PRO A 387 -23.16 11.57 -8.15
C PRO A 387 -22.63 10.64 -7.06
N THR A 388 -23.16 9.42 -6.93
CA THR A 388 -22.72 8.47 -5.91
C THR A 388 -21.28 8.01 -6.15
N ALA A 389 -20.89 7.79 -7.41
CA ALA A 389 -19.53 7.43 -7.77
C ALA A 389 -18.57 8.60 -7.54
N GLN A 390 -19.01 9.84 -7.76
CA GLN A 390 -18.23 11.03 -7.46
C GLN A 390 -18.03 11.21 -5.95
N ASP A 391 -19.08 11.03 -5.15
CA ASP A 391 -18.99 11.08 -3.69
C ASP A 391 -18.00 10.05 -3.13
N LEU A 392 -18.03 8.82 -3.68
CA LEU A 392 -17.07 7.76 -3.33
C LEU A 392 -15.64 8.11 -3.73
N LEU A 393 -15.46 8.73 -4.89
CA LEU A 393 -14.14 9.20 -5.35
C LEU A 393 -13.59 10.26 -4.40
N ASP A 394 -14.38 11.28 -4.10
CA ASP A 394 -13.99 12.38 -3.21
C ASP A 394 -13.65 11.85 -1.80
N GLU A 395 -14.42 10.87 -1.31
CA GLU A 395 -14.12 10.22 -0.02
C GLU A 395 -12.82 9.42 -0.07
N LEU A 396 -12.59 8.65 -1.14
CA LEU A 396 -11.37 7.86 -1.32
C LEU A 396 -10.14 8.78 -1.42
N GLU A 397 -10.20 9.84 -2.23
CA GLU A 397 -9.11 10.82 -2.36
C GLU A 397 -8.76 11.48 -1.02
N GLN A 398 -9.77 11.89 -0.27
CA GLN A 398 -9.58 12.44 1.05
C GLN A 398 -8.88 11.46 2.00
N ARG A 399 -9.27 10.18 1.96
CA ARG A 399 -8.67 9.12 2.80
C ARG A 399 -7.25 8.79 2.39
N LEU A 400 -6.96 8.73 1.11
CA LEU A 400 -5.61 8.50 0.59
C LEU A 400 -4.68 9.64 1.00
N ALA A 401 -5.13 10.89 0.87
CA ALA A 401 -4.39 12.07 1.33
C ALA A 401 -4.10 12.02 2.84
N TRP A 402 -5.05 11.59 3.66
CA TRP A 402 -4.84 11.41 5.11
C TRP A 402 -3.85 10.27 5.43
N GLY A 403 -3.82 9.23 4.60
CA GLY A 403 -2.84 8.15 4.68
C GLY A 403 -1.44 8.54 4.19
N GLY A 404 -1.27 9.78 3.70
CA GLY A 404 -0.01 10.22 3.10
C GLY A 404 0.29 9.57 1.73
N ILE A 405 -0.76 9.02 1.09
CA ILE A 405 -0.66 8.45 -0.25
C ILE A 405 -1.02 9.56 -1.23
N GLU A 406 0.00 10.08 -1.90
CA GLU A 406 -0.20 11.05 -2.98
C GLU A 406 -0.78 10.32 -4.19
N VAL A 407 -2.01 10.65 -4.52
CA VAL A 407 -2.63 10.26 -5.78
C VAL A 407 -2.47 11.44 -6.72
N THR A 408 -1.50 11.37 -7.58
CA THR A 408 -1.49 12.21 -8.78
C THR A 408 -2.67 11.77 -9.63
N ALA A 409 -3.45 12.72 -10.15
CA ALA A 409 -4.46 12.45 -11.18
C ALA A 409 -3.73 11.94 -12.43
N THR A 410 -3.27 10.69 -12.36
CA THR A 410 -2.65 10.03 -13.49
C THR A 410 -3.79 9.63 -14.41
N PRO A 411 -3.79 10.07 -15.66
CA PRO A 411 -4.78 9.61 -16.62
C PRO A 411 -4.80 8.08 -16.59
N PRO A 412 -5.98 7.46 -16.59
CA PRO A 412 -6.06 6.02 -16.46
C PRO A 412 -5.25 5.34 -17.56
N LEU A 413 -4.39 4.39 -17.17
CA LEU A 413 -3.61 3.58 -18.13
C LEU A 413 -4.53 2.83 -19.10
N ARG A 414 -5.71 2.49 -18.64
CA ARG A 414 -6.74 1.77 -19.38
C ARG A 414 -7.98 2.64 -19.49
N THR A 415 -8.54 2.74 -20.67
CA THR A 415 -9.84 3.38 -20.92
C THR A 415 -10.78 2.43 -21.64
N TYR A 416 -12.09 2.62 -21.45
CA TYR A 416 -13.13 1.82 -22.08
C TYR A 416 -13.98 2.73 -22.96
N LEU A 417 -14.04 2.46 -24.24
CA LEU A 417 -14.96 3.13 -25.16
C LEU A 417 -16.22 2.27 -25.32
N ASP A 418 -17.37 2.85 -25.02
CA ASP A 418 -18.65 2.21 -25.24
C ASP A 418 -19.06 2.36 -26.71
N GLY A 419 -18.91 1.27 -27.43
CA GLY A 419 -19.62 1.05 -28.68
C GLY A 419 -20.62 -0.07 -28.44
N ALA A 420 -21.69 0.23 -27.72
CA ALA A 420 -22.78 -0.72 -27.61
C ALA A 420 -23.42 -0.89 -28.98
N HIS A 421 -22.96 -1.84 -29.77
CA HIS A 421 -23.78 -2.45 -30.81
C HIS A 421 -24.63 -3.52 -30.13
N PRO A 422 -25.95 -3.28 -29.97
CA PRO A 422 -26.86 -4.34 -29.61
C PRO A 422 -26.99 -5.27 -30.85
N GLY A 423 -26.20 -6.30 -30.92
CA GLY A 423 -26.29 -7.27 -31.99
C GLY A 423 -25.06 -8.11 -32.30
N ALA A 424 -23.92 -7.78 -31.80
CA ALA A 424 -22.77 -8.67 -31.89
C ALA A 424 -22.76 -9.58 -30.65
N GLU A 425 -23.33 -10.75 -30.76
CA GLU A 425 -22.98 -11.91 -29.94
C GLU A 425 -21.50 -12.23 -30.21
N SER A 426 -20.63 -11.44 -29.63
CA SER A 426 -19.20 -11.71 -29.61
C SER A 426 -18.94 -12.84 -28.62
N GLN A 427 -19.07 -14.06 -29.08
CA GLN A 427 -18.62 -15.28 -28.41
C GLN A 427 -17.10 -15.40 -28.36
N GLN A 428 -16.35 -14.42 -28.85
CA GLN A 428 -14.92 -14.35 -28.67
C GLN A 428 -14.60 -13.34 -27.56
N ARG A 429 -14.51 -13.82 -26.33
CA ARG A 429 -13.77 -13.14 -25.27
C ARG A 429 -12.36 -12.94 -25.81
N GLY A 430 -12.04 -11.72 -26.22
CA GLY A 430 -10.70 -11.36 -26.61
C GLY A 430 -9.75 -11.76 -25.49
N THR A 431 -8.92 -12.73 -25.76
CA THR A 431 -7.78 -13.05 -24.90
C THR A 431 -6.94 -11.79 -24.88
N LEU A 432 -6.75 -11.22 -23.67
CA LEU A 432 -5.67 -10.26 -23.45
C LEU A 432 -4.40 -10.88 -24.03
N ALA A 433 -3.64 -10.12 -24.83
CA ALA A 433 -2.26 -10.49 -25.10
C ALA A 433 -1.63 -10.95 -23.79
N GLU A 434 -0.70 -11.92 -23.85
CA GLU A 434 -0.17 -12.55 -22.64
C GLU A 434 0.03 -11.52 -21.52
N PRO A 435 -0.44 -11.78 -20.29
CA PRO A 435 -0.44 -10.80 -19.20
C PRO A 435 0.89 -10.04 -19.03
N ARG A 436 2.00 -10.71 -19.35
CA ARG A 436 3.36 -10.14 -19.28
C ARG A 436 3.65 -9.05 -20.31
N GLU A 437 3.03 -9.09 -21.49
CA GLU A 437 3.22 -8.04 -22.49
C GLU A 437 2.43 -6.78 -22.15
N ALA A 438 1.20 -6.96 -21.66
CA ALA A 438 0.40 -5.82 -21.19
C ALA A 438 1.11 -5.08 -20.03
N GLU A 439 1.66 -5.79 -19.06
CA GLU A 439 2.42 -5.21 -17.93
C GLU A 439 3.64 -4.44 -18.40
N ARG A 440 4.36 -4.95 -19.41
CA ARG A 440 5.54 -4.25 -19.97
C ARG A 440 5.15 -2.95 -20.67
N ILE A 441 4.04 -2.97 -21.39
CA ILE A 441 3.50 -1.78 -22.06
C ILE A 441 3.04 -0.77 -21.02
N GLU A 442 2.31 -1.19 -20.00
CA GLU A 442 1.85 -0.33 -18.90
C GLU A 442 3.04 0.29 -18.15
N THR A 443 4.07 -0.49 -17.85
CA THR A 443 5.31 0.03 -17.27
C THR A 443 5.95 1.10 -18.15
N ALA A 444 5.99 0.87 -19.46
CA ALA A 444 6.55 1.84 -20.40
C ALA A 444 5.70 3.13 -20.50
N ILE A 445 4.36 3.03 -20.38
CA ILE A 445 3.47 4.19 -20.29
C ILE A 445 3.77 5.00 -19.02
N LEU A 446 3.82 4.33 -17.85
CA LEU A 446 4.10 4.97 -16.55
C LEU A 446 5.47 5.64 -16.50
N GLU A 447 6.47 5.00 -17.08
CA GLU A 447 7.83 5.54 -17.12
C GLU A 447 8.06 6.54 -18.24
N HIS A 448 7.03 6.82 -19.07
CA HIS A 448 7.08 7.68 -20.27
C HIS A 448 8.19 7.25 -21.23
N ARG A 449 8.36 5.93 -21.40
CA ARG A 449 9.42 5.34 -22.23
C ARG A 449 8.95 5.04 -23.62
N ARG A 450 9.84 5.32 -24.58
CA ARG A 450 9.67 4.89 -25.96
C ARG A 450 9.86 3.40 -26.08
N VAL A 451 8.99 2.74 -26.88
CA VAL A 451 8.98 1.31 -27.11
C VAL A 451 9.22 0.96 -28.57
N ARG A 452 9.74 -0.23 -28.79
CA ARG A 452 9.79 -0.89 -30.09
C ARG A 452 8.81 -2.04 -30.07
N LEU A 453 7.89 -2.05 -31.03
CA LEU A 453 6.85 -3.04 -31.22
C LEU A 453 7.01 -3.68 -32.59
N LEU A 454 6.55 -4.90 -32.73
CA LEU A 454 6.48 -5.59 -34.02
C LEU A 454 5.02 -5.84 -34.35
N ARG A 455 4.55 -5.29 -35.49
CA ARG A 455 3.20 -5.56 -36.01
C ARG A 455 3.16 -6.92 -36.69
N GLN A 456 2.31 -7.84 -36.24
CA GLN A 456 2.09 -9.11 -36.90
C GLN A 456 1.09 -8.95 -38.04
N SER A 457 1.48 -9.34 -39.26
CA SER A 457 0.56 -9.36 -40.39
C SER A 457 -0.38 -10.55 -40.29
N THR A 458 -1.69 -10.29 -40.28
CA THR A 458 -2.76 -11.32 -40.24
C THR A 458 -3.02 -11.98 -41.60
N PHE A 459 -2.46 -11.49 -42.69
CA PHE A 459 -2.66 -12.06 -44.02
C PHE A 459 -1.43 -12.89 -44.42
N GLY A 460 -1.61 -14.21 -44.47
CA GLY A 460 -0.66 -15.18 -44.95
C GLY A 460 -0.39 -15.04 -46.45
N GLY A 461 0.64 -14.34 -46.82
CA GLY A 461 1.15 -14.22 -48.18
C GLY A 461 2.58 -13.67 -48.17
N GLY A 462 3.58 -14.54 -48.15
CA GLY A 462 4.94 -14.34 -48.60
C GLY A 462 5.72 -13.16 -47.96
N ASP A 463 6.67 -13.51 -47.17
CA ASP A 463 7.69 -12.69 -46.47
C ASP A 463 7.18 -12.09 -45.12
N ASN A 464 7.22 -12.94 -44.12
CA ASN A 464 6.69 -12.72 -42.76
C ASN A 464 7.62 -11.83 -41.90
N ARG A 465 8.18 -10.75 -42.47
CA ARG A 465 8.87 -9.70 -41.69
C ARG A 465 7.84 -8.70 -41.23
N GLY A 466 7.39 -8.83 -39.97
CA GLY A 466 6.52 -7.86 -39.35
C GLY A 466 7.10 -6.44 -39.41
N GLU A 467 6.24 -5.44 -39.55
CA GLU A 467 6.63 -4.03 -39.53
C GLU A 467 7.07 -3.65 -38.10
N GLU A 468 8.29 -3.13 -37.96
CA GLU A 468 8.76 -2.60 -36.68
C GLU A 468 8.22 -1.19 -36.47
N ILE A 469 7.52 -0.98 -35.36
CA ILE A 469 6.94 0.28 -34.92
C ILE A 469 7.80 0.83 -33.78
N ARG A 470 8.11 2.12 -33.87
CA ARG A 470 8.78 2.86 -32.81
C ARG A 470 7.79 3.91 -32.29
N ALA A 471 7.43 3.82 -31.02
CA ALA A 471 6.26 4.49 -30.49
C ALA A 471 6.44 4.99 -29.07
N TRP A 472 5.76 6.08 -28.73
CA TRP A 472 5.51 6.53 -27.39
C TRP A 472 4.14 6.01 -26.95
N PRO A 473 4.06 4.93 -26.17
CA PRO A 473 2.77 4.39 -25.75
C PRO A 473 2.07 5.37 -24.83
N LEU A 474 0.75 5.54 -25.00
CA LEU A 474 -0.05 6.51 -24.26
C LEU A 474 -1.09 5.86 -23.38
N GLN A 475 -1.87 4.92 -23.93
CA GLN A 475 -3.01 4.34 -23.24
C GLN A 475 -3.43 3.00 -23.85
N LEU A 476 -3.92 2.10 -23.01
CA LEU A 476 -4.66 0.91 -23.42
C LEU A 476 -6.15 1.25 -23.52
N VAL A 477 -6.74 1.00 -24.67
CA VAL A 477 -8.15 1.34 -24.96
C VAL A 477 -8.93 0.06 -25.24
N PHE A 478 -9.98 -0.20 -24.45
CA PHE A 478 -10.92 -1.29 -24.71
C PHE A 478 -12.06 -0.78 -25.58
N SER A 479 -12.22 -1.33 -26.77
CA SER A 479 -13.27 -0.95 -27.71
C SER A 479 -13.76 -2.17 -28.50
N ALA A 480 -15.06 -2.26 -28.71
CA ALA A 480 -15.71 -3.35 -29.44
C ALA A 480 -15.28 -4.77 -28.99
N GLY A 481 -15.08 -4.97 -27.68
CA GLY A 481 -14.70 -6.26 -27.10
C GLY A 481 -13.21 -6.60 -27.18
N LEU A 482 -12.35 -5.70 -27.68
CA LEU A 482 -10.92 -5.93 -27.89
C LEU A 482 -10.08 -4.83 -27.24
N TRP A 483 -8.88 -5.19 -26.79
CA TRP A 483 -7.88 -4.24 -26.32
C TRP A 483 -7.04 -3.70 -27.46
N HIS A 484 -6.81 -2.38 -27.43
CA HIS A 484 -5.99 -1.64 -28.38
C HIS A 484 -4.93 -0.87 -27.61
N LEU A 485 -3.74 -0.75 -28.17
CA LEU A 485 -2.74 0.21 -27.74
C LEU A 485 -2.90 1.48 -28.56
N ALA A 486 -2.99 2.63 -27.90
CA ALA A 486 -2.88 3.94 -28.52
C ALA A 486 -1.50 4.54 -28.23
N TRP A 487 -0.85 5.10 -29.25
CA TRP A 487 0.50 5.65 -29.14
C TRP A 487 0.71 6.87 -30.05
N GLU A 488 1.74 7.63 -29.77
CA GLU A 488 2.28 8.63 -30.66
C GLU A 488 3.44 8.03 -31.48
N ASP A 489 3.36 8.15 -32.80
CA ASP A 489 4.34 7.60 -33.73
C ASP A 489 5.68 8.36 -33.63
N ASP A 490 6.79 7.63 -33.59
CA ASP A 490 8.15 8.15 -33.60
C ASP A 490 9.01 7.45 -34.69
N ALA A 491 8.37 6.91 -35.72
CA ALA A 491 9.05 6.27 -36.83
C ALA A 491 9.76 7.32 -37.71
N ILE A 492 10.94 6.96 -38.20
CA ILE A 492 11.72 7.82 -39.11
C ILE A 492 10.94 8.00 -40.42
N GLY A 493 10.66 9.25 -40.79
CA GLY A 493 9.93 9.58 -42.02
C GLY A 493 8.43 9.75 -41.83
N ARG A 494 7.88 9.58 -40.63
CA ARG A 494 6.51 9.93 -40.29
C ARG A 494 6.45 11.29 -39.56
N PRO A 495 5.31 12.02 -39.65
CA PRO A 495 5.15 13.28 -38.92
C PRO A 495 5.21 13.05 -37.41
N HIS A 496 6.01 13.84 -36.71
CA HIS A 496 6.01 13.83 -35.24
C HIS A 496 4.66 14.26 -34.71
N GLY A 497 4.14 13.56 -33.72
CA GLY A 497 2.87 13.85 -33.08
C GLY A 497 1.66 13.12 -33.69
N LEU A 498 1.85 12.30 -34.71
CA LEU A 498 0.77 11.48 -35.26
C LEU A 498 0.34 10.43 -34.23
N LEU A 499 -0.95 10.41 -33.89
CA LEU A 499 -1.52 9.43 -32.96
C LEU A 499 -2.10 8.25 -33.74
N GLN A 500 -1.79 7.04 -33.27
CA GLN A 500 -2.21 5.79 -33.89
C GLN A 500 -2.77 4.83 -32.85
N SER A 501 -3.56 3.87 -33.31
CA SER A 501 -4.09 2.78 -32.50
C SER A 501 -4.09 1.48 -33.27
N GLU A 502 -3.85 0.37 -32.54
CA GLU A 502 -3.85 -0.98 -33.11
C GLU A 502 -4.32 -1.98 -32.07
N ARG A 503 -4.86 -3.11 -32.50
CA ARG A 503 -5.22 -4.20 -31.59
C ARG A 503 -3.99 -4.73 -30.87
N LEU A 504 -4.09 -4.89 -29.56
CA LEU A 504 -2.97 -5.34 -28.73
C LEU A 504 -2.48 -6.73 -29.15
N GLU A 505 -3.38 -7.62 -29.58
CA GLU A 505 -3.04 -8.96 -30.06
C GLU A 505 -2.21 -8.99 -31.35
N GLN A 506 -2.19 -7.88 -32.10
CA GLN A 506 -1.39 -7.74 -33.32
C GLN A 506 -0.03 -7.12 -33.08
N LEU A 507 0.28 -6.74 -31.85
CA LEU A 507 1.51 -6.10 -31.44
C LEU A 507 2.32 -7.01 -30.53
N VAL A 508 3.59 -7.21 -30.86
CA VAL A 508 4.55 -7.90 -30.01
C VAL A 508 5.50 -6.87 -29.41
N PHE A 509 5.61 -6.85 -28.09
CA PHE A 509 6.54 -5.97 -27.40
C PHE A 509 7.97 -6.48 -27.54
N LEU A 510 8.84 -5.73 -28.21
CA LEU A 510 10.24 -6.08 -28.37
C LEU A 510 11.06 -5.57 -27.16
N GLN A 511 11.07 -4.26 -26.97
CA GLN A 511 11.80 -3.65 -25.84
C GLN A 511 11.35 -2.21 -25.56
N ALA A 512 11.56 -1.75 -24.33
CA ALA A 512 11.56 -0.33 -23.97
C ALA A 512 12.97 0.22 -24.15
N GLU A 513 13.12 1.37 -24.83
CA GLU A 513 14.43 1.98 -25.08
C GLU A 513 14.98 2.63 -23.79
N PRO A 514 16.19 2.22 -23.31
CA PRO A 514 16.72 2.72 -22.03
C PRO A 514 16.96 4.24 -22.00
N ARG A 515 17.26 4.84 -23.15
CA ARG A 515 17.52 6.29 -23.29
C ARG A 515 16.32 7.06 -23.86
N GLY A 516 15.25 6.38 -24.22
CA GLY A 516 14.05 6.96 -24.79
C GLY A 516 13.03 7.32 -23.70
N ARG A 517 13.27 8.35 -22.90
CA ARG A 517 12.30 8.87 -21.92
C ARG A 517 11.95 10.29 -22.26
N ARG A 518 10.66 10.63 -22.30
CA ARG A 518 10.17 12.00 -22.47
C ARG A 518 9.71 12.60 -21.14
N ASN A 519 9.61 13.92 -21.08
CA ASN A 519 9.13 14.61 -19.88
C ASN A 519 7.60 14.40 -19.71
N GLU A 520 7.12 14.65 -18.52
CA GLU A 520 5.72 14.47 -18.15
C GLU A 520 4.79 15.44 -18.90
N SER A 521 5.24 16.67 -19.16
CA SER A 521 4.47 17.68 -19.88
C SER A 521 4.16 17.25 -21.32
N ASP A 522 5.16 16.71 -22.04
CA ASP A 522 4.97 16.23 -23.41
C ASP A 522 4.07 14.99 -23.45
N HIS A 523 4.24 14.09 -22.46
CA HIS A 523 3.38 12.92 -22.34
C HIS A 523 1.92 13.31 -22.09
N SER A 524 1.67 14.18 -21.13
CA SER A 524 0.33 14.67 -20.79
C SER A 524 -0.32 15.43 -21.95
N THR A 525 0.46 16.20 -22.72
CA THR A 525 -0.03 16.90 -23.91
C THR A 525 -0.49 15.91 -24.99
N ALA A 526 0.32 14.89 -25.28
CA ALA A 526 -0.03 13.86 -26.26
C ALA A 526 -1.27 13.06 -25.81
N LEU A 527 -1.35 12.72 -24.54
CA LEU A 527 -2.50 12.01 -23.97
C LEU A 527 -3.78 12.84 -24.01
N ALA A 528 -3.71 14.13 -23.71
CA ALA A 528 -4.86 15.05 -23.83
C ALA A 528 -5.32 15.19 -25.29
N ARG A 529 -4.41 15.14 -26.26
CA ARG A 529 -4.77 15.06 -27.69
C ARG A 529 -5.46 13.76 -28.03
N LEU A 530 -4.93 12.63 -27.55
CA LEU A 530 -5.55 11.31 -27.73
C LEU A 530 -6.99 11.29 -27.22
N GLN A 531 -7.23 11.77 -26.02
CA GLN A 531 -8.57 11.80 -25.42
C GLN A 531 -9.56 12.62 -26.23
N ARG A 532 -9.13 13.79 -26.78
CA ARG A 532 -9.96 14.60 -27.68
C ARG A 532 -10.28 13.85 -28.97
N LEU A 533 -9.30 13.19 -29.58
CA LEU A 533 -9.53 12.42 -30.80
C LEU A 533 -10.49 11.26 -30.57
N LEU A 534 -10.28 10.45 -29.51
CA LEU A 534 -11.17 9.36 -29.16
C LEU A 534 -12.63 9.85 -29.00
N HIS A 535 -12.81 11.03 -28.38
CA HIS A 535 -14.11 11.65 -28.19
C HIS A 535 -14.75 12.09 -29.51
N HIS A 536 -13.99 12.73 -30.41
CA HIS A 536 -14.53 13.25 -31.67
C HIS A 536 -14.60 12.22 -32.79
N CYS A 537 -13.78 11.19 -32.75
CA CYS A 537 -13.86 10.07 -33.69
C CYS A 537 -14.96 9.05 -33.31
N GLY A 538 -15.49 9.13 -32.08
CA GLY A 538 -16.47 8.14 -31.58
C GLY A 538 -15.91 6.73 -31.49
N GLY A 539 -14.59 6.56 -31.43
CA GLY A 539 -13.92 5.28 -31.40
C GLY A 539 -12.40 5.40 -31.52
N ILE A 540 -11.77 4.27 -31.78
CA ILE A 540 -10.31 4.09 -31.80
C ILE A 540 -9.68 4.44 -33.17
N GLU A 541 -10.46 4.70 -34.20
CA GLU A 541 -9.99 5.01 -35.55
C GLU A 541 -9.57 6.48 -35.63
N LEU A 542 -8.26 6.74 -35.47
CA LEU A 542 -7.72 8.09 -35.32
C LEU A 542 -7.36 8.79 -36.65
N GLY A 543 -7.33 8.03 -37.77
CA GLY A 543 -6.89 8.51 -39.09
C GLY A 543 -5.36 8.60 -39.20
N ASP A 544 -4.88 8.81 -40.44
CA ASP A 544 -3.44 8.77 -40.77
C ASP A 544 -2.88 10.17 -41.12
N ASP A 545 -3.69 11.23 -41.03
CA ASP A 545 -3.28 12.60 -41.36
C ASP A 545 -3.15 13.46 -40.08
N LEU A 546 -1.94 13.88 -39.78
CA LEU A 546 -1.66 14.73 -38.64
C LEU A 546 -2.43 16.05 -38.67
N THR A 547 -2.55 16.70 -39.86
CA THR A 547 -3.25 17.99 -40.00
C THR A 547 -4.73 17.84 -39.64
N ALA A 548 -5.35 16.77 -40.08
CA ALA A 548 -6.73 16.45 -39.76
C ALA A 548 -6.91 16.12 -38.26
N GLN A 549 -5.99 15.37 -37.66
CA GLN A 549 -6.00 15.12 -36.21
C GLN A 549 -5.86 16.42 -35.40
N GLU A 550 -4.94 17.29 -35.78
CA GLU A 550 -4.75 18.60 -35.13
C GLU A 550 -5.99 19.48 -35.28
N GLY A 551 -6.61 19.47 -36.45
CA GLY A 551 -7.84 20.21 -36.73
C GLY A 551 -9.01 19.75 -35.84
N LEU A 552 -9.14 18.44 -35.58
CA LEU A 552 -10.14 17.89 -34.65
C LEU A 552 -9.85 18.21 -33.19
N CYS A 553 -8.59 18.43 -32.84
CA CYS A 553 -8.18 18.79 -31.47
C CYS A 553 -8.40 20.27 -31.14
N GLN A 554 -8.79 21.10 -32.08
CA GLN A 554 -9.01 22.54 -31.87
C GLN A 554 -10.15 22.82 -30.88
N PRO A 555 -10.02 23.83 -30.01
CA PRO A 555 -11.07 24.19 -29.05
C PRO A 555 -12.37 24.65 -29.71
N SER A 556 -12.27 25.34 -30.85
CA SER A 556 -13.43 25.89 -31.55
C SER A 556 -14.20 24.82 -32.34
N SER A 557 -15.50 24.67 -32.07
CA SER A 557 -16.39 23.78 -32.82
C SER A 557 -16.46 24.10 -34.31
N GLU A 558 -16.33 25.39 -34.70
CA GLU A 558 -16.31 25.82 -36.10
C GLU A 558 -15.06 25.35 -36.84
N GLN A 559 -13.90 25.38 -36.16
CA GLN A 559 -12.64 24.86 -36.72
C GLN A 559 -12.68 23.35 -36.87
N ARG A 560 -13.22 22.63 -35.88
CA ARG A 560 -13.40 21.17 -35.95
C ARG A 560 -14.32 20.74 -37.10
N ARG A 561 -15.43 21.45 -37.31
CA ARG A 561 -16.38 21.17 -38.39
C ARG A 561 -15.76 21.20 -39.78
N ARG A 562 -14.69 21.96 -40.01
CA ARG A 562 -13.98 21.99 -41.31
C ARG A 562 -13.30 20.65 -41.63
N GLN A 563 -13.06 19.82 -40.62
CA GLN A 563 -12.44 18.50 -40.75
C GLN A 563 -13.48 17.38 -40.77
N LEU A 564 -14.77 17.67 -40.63
CA LEU A 564 -15.84 16.73 -40.53
C LEU A 564 -16.72 16.73 -41.78
N GLN A 565 -17.25 15.60 -42.12
CA GLN A 565 -18.28 15.44 -43.17
C GLN A 565 -19.61 15.13 -42.52
N THR A 566 -20.67 15.76 -43.01
CA THR A 566 -22.04 15.53 -42.51
C THR A 566 -22.66 14.33 -43.18
N LEU A 567 -22.96 13.31 -42.40
CA LEU A 567 -23.76 12.15 -42.82
C LEU A 567 -25.22 12.40 -42.44
N ARG A 568 -26.12 12.28 -43.39
CA ARG A 568 -27.57 12.33 -43.15
C ARG A 568 -28.16 10.95 -43.14
N LEU A 569 -28.83 10.59 -42.07
CA LEU A 569 -29.47 9.31 -41.87
C LEU A 569 -30.93 9.51 -41.51
N SER A 570 -31.76 8.53 -41.82
CA SER A 570 -33.12 8.46 -41.29
C SER A 570 -33.20 7.24 -40.35
N CYS A 571 -33.70 7.41 -39.17
CA CYS A 571 -33.71 6.36 -38.17
C CYS A 571 -35.13 6.02 -37.66
N LYS A 572 -35.27 4.83 -37.11
CA LYS A 572 -36.50 4.37 -36.45
C LYS A 572 -36.69 5.12 -35.14
N SER A 573 -37.96 5.19 -34.68
CA SER A 573 -38.30 5.89 -33.43
C SER A 573 -37.54 5.36 -32.19
N GLU A 574 -37.26 4.07 -32.15
CA GLU A 574 -36.49 3.44 -31.06
C GLU A 574 -35.04 3.91 -31.07
N ALA A 575 -34.39 3.89 -32.24
CA ALA A 575 -33.02 4.37 -32.41
C ALA A 575 -32.92 5.86 -32.13
N TYR A 576 -33.91 6.66 -32.58
CA TYR A 576 -33.99 8.08 -32.29
C TYR A 576 -34.08 8.39 -30.78
N ALA A 577 -34.92 7.59 -30.07
CA ALA A 577 -35.02 7.73 -28.61
C ALA A 577 -33.70 7.37 -27.90
N ALA A 578 -33.04 6.30 -28.34
CA ALA A 578 -31.74 5.89 -27.80
C ALA A 578 -30.63 6.96 -28.03
N ILE A 579 -30.60 7.53 -29.23
CA ILE A 579 -29.66 8.61 -29.58
C ILE A 579 -29.93 9.86 -28.74
N ARG A 580 -31.20 10.22 -28.50
CA ARG A 580 -31.55 11.33 -27.61
C ARG A 580 -31.15 11.10 -26.16
N GLN A 581 -31.01 9.85 -25.73
CA GLN A 581 -30.53 9.46 -24.41
C GLN A 581 -28.99 9.39 -24.32
N GLY A 582 -28.26 9.76 -25.36
CA GLY A 582 -26.80 9.78 -25.38
C GLY A 582 -26.15 8.42 -25.65
N GLN A 583 -26.88 7.48 -26.26
CA GLN A 583 -26.36 6.13 -26.56
C GLN A 583 -25.51 6.05 -27.86
N LEU A 584 -24.98 7.18 -28.33
CA LEU A 584 -23.99 7.18 -29.43
C LEU A 584 -22.61 7.52 -28.90
N PRO A 585 -21.55 6.93 -29.48
CA PRO A 585 -20.18 7.18 -29.06
C PRO A 585 -19.64 8.56 -29.50
N PHE A 586 -20.45 9.37 -30.16
CA PHE A 586 -20.08 10.67 -30.67
C PHE A 586 -20.48 11.82 -29.74
N SER A 587 -19.73 12.90 -29.81
CA SER A 587 -20.02 14.13 -29.08
C SER A 587 -21.38 14.71 -29.46
N LEU A 588 -22.14 15.21 -28.50
CA LEU A 588 -23.46 15.81 -28.75
C LEU A 588 -23.41 17.02 -29.68
N ASP A 589 -22.27 17.72 -29.79
CA ASP A 589 -22.08 18.83 -30.72
C ASP A 589 -21.90 18.37 -32.18
N GLN A 590 -21.65 17.09 -32.41
CA GLN A 590 -21.57 16.45 -33.72
C GLN A 590 -22.90 15.87 -34.19
N ILE A 591 -23.93 15.80 -33.34
CA ILE A 591 -25.22 15.19 -33.64
C ILE A 591 -26.29 16.26 -33.73
N ARG A 592 -27.00 16.32 -34.86
CA ARG A 592 -28.16 17.18 -35.05
C ARG A 592 -29.41 16.35 -35.24
N LEU A 593 -30.35 16.50 -34.31
CA LEU A 593 -31.65 15.85 -34.35
C LEU A 593 -32.67 16.85 -34.87
N GLU A 594 -33.13 16.72 -36.11
CA GLU A 594 -34.24 17.51 -36.64
C GLU A 594 -35.56 17.05 -36.06
N ARG A 595 -36.45 18.01 -35.77
CA ARG A 595 -37.84 17.65 -35.42
C ARG A 595 -38.50 17.04 -36.64
N PRO A 596 -39.31 15.93 -36.50
CA PRO A 596 -40.05 15.41 -37.61
C PRO A 596 -40.90 16.52 -38.21
N ALA A 597 -40.73 16.77 -39.49
CA ALA A 597 -41.54 17.75 -40.20
C ALA A 597 -43.01 17.33 -40.09
N LYS A 598 -43.86 18.21 -39.54
CA LYS A 598 -45.30 18.05 -39.71
C LYS A 598 -45.56 17.99 -41.21
N GLN A 599 -46.06 16.83 -41.67
CA GLN A 599 -46.50 16.53 -43.04
C GLN A 599 -46.31 17.71 -44.02
N ALA A 600 -45.14 17.79 -44.65
CA ALA A 600 -44.92 18.64 -45.78
C ALA A 600 -45.10 17.77 -47.05
N GLU A 601 -45.89 18.28 -47.97
CA GLU A 601 -46.16 17.66 -49.26
C GLU A 601 -44.91 17.16 -49.98
N PRO A 602 -44.98 16.10 -50.80
CA PRO A 602 -43.83 15.49 -51.46
C PRO A 602 -43.15 16.52 -52.39
N ARG A 603 -42.05 17.10 -51.99
CA ARG A 603 -41.15 17.83 -52.87
C ARG A 603 -40.45 16.82 -53.78
N SER A 604 -40.55 17.08 -55.06
CA SER A 604 -39.96 16.30 -56.16
C SER A 604 -38.47 15.99 -55.85
N ALA A 605 -38.10 14.75 -56.01
CA ALA A 605 -36.74 14.24 -55.87
C ALA A 605 -35.80 15.04 -56.77
N ALA A 606 -35.00 15.93 -56.16
CA ALA A 606 -33.80 16.42 -56.81
C ALA A 606 -32.82 15.25 -56.91
N GLN A 607 -32.41 14.93 -58.12
CA GLN A 607 -31.34 13.97 -58.40
C GLN A 607 -30.05 14.46 -57.72
N GLY A 608 -29.79 13.93 -56.49
CA GLY A 608 -28.51 14.09 -55.84
C GLY A 608 -27.55 13.07 -56.45
N THR A 609 -26.50 13.57 -57.09
CA THR A 609 -25.32 12.80 -57.47
C THR A 609 -24.82 12.04 -56.28
N THR A 610 -24.89 10.70 -56.30
CA THR A 610 -24.17 9.80 -55.40
C THR A 610 -22.68 10.17 -55.54
N ALA A 611 -22.04 10.58 -54.42
CA ALA A 611 -20.62 10.88 -54.46
C ALA A 611 -19.87 9.56 -54.78
N ASP A 612 -18.90 9.66 -55.72
CA ASP A 612 -18.11 8.52 -56.25
C ASP A 612 -17.31 7.72 -55.19
N TRP A 613 -17.42 8.08 -53.92
CA TRP A 613 -16.68 7.45 -52.80
C TRP A 613 -17.51 6.43 -51.99
N VAL A 614 -18.80 6.28 -52.27
CA VAL A 614 -19.63 5.28 -51.57
C VAL A 614 -19.43 3.92 -52.20
N HIS A 615 -19.01 2.92 -51.42
CA HIS A 615 -18.87 1.55 -51.89
C HIS A 615 -20.20 1.07 -52.49
N PRO A 616 -20.20 0.37 -53.67
CA PRO A 616 -21.43 0.01 -54.39
C PRO A 616 -22.44 -0.80 -53.54
N GLU A 617 -21.98 -1.61 -52.61
CA GLU A 617 -22.85 -2.37 -51.70
C GLU A 617 -23.55 -1.48 -50.66
N LEU A 618 -22.85 -0.45 -50.16
CA LEU A 618 -23.43 0.55 -49.25
C LEU A 618 -24.41 1.49 -49.98
N ALA A 619 -24.17 1.80 -51.26
CA ALA A 619 -25.11 2.59 -52.04
C ALA A 619 -26.47 1.91 -52.20
N GLN A 620 -26.55 0.59 -52.22
CA GLN A 620 -27.80 -0.16 -52.21
C GLN A 620 -28.55 -0.12 -50.87
N VAL A 621 -27.83 -0.04 -49.77
CA VAL A 621 -28.42 0.04 -48.42
C VAL A 621 -28.86 1.46 -48.09
N LEU A 622 -28.18 2.47 -48.66
CA LEU A 622 -28.43 3.91 -48.42
C LEU A 622 -29.45 4.52 -49.42
N THR A 623 -29.96 3.77 -50.41
CA THR A 623 -31.05 4.27 -51.28
C THR A 623 -32.30 4.49 -50.43
N PRO A 624 -32.95 5.69 -50.50
CA PRO A 624 -34.19 5.92 -49.77
C PRO A 624 -35.26 4.91 -50.24
N ASN A 625 -35.81 4.17 -49.28
CA ASN A 625 -36.93 3.27 -49.58
C ASN A 625 -38.14 4.11 -50.01
N PRO A 626 -38.68 3.95 -51.25
CA PRO A 626 -39.74 4.81 -51.75
C PRO A 626 -41.12 4.59 -51.09
N SER A 627 -41.24 3.60 -50.21
CA SER A 627 -42.48 3.35 -49.45
C SER A 627 -42.34 3.92 -48.02
N GLY A 628 -42.47 5.23 -47.88
CA GLY A 628 -42.37 5.99 -46.64
C GLY A 628 -42.75 5.26 -45.35
N ASP A 629 -42.24 5.73 -44.27
CA ASP A 629 -42.58 5.54 -42.84
C ASP A 629 -41.79 4.57 -41.98
N SER A 630 -40.87 3.74 -42.49
CA SER A 630 -40.11 2.87 -41.57
C SER A 630 -39.02 3.63 -40.77
N HIS A 631 -38.57 4.83 -41.19
CA HIS A 631 -37.51 5.63 -40.57
C HIS A 631 -37.85 7.12 -40.56
N PRO A 632 -38.84 7.55 -39.73
CA PRO A 632 -39.40 8.89 -39.80
C PRO A 632 -38.51 10.00 -39.20
N HIS A 633 -37.41 9.66 -38.56
CA HIS A 633 -36.59 10.63 -37.83
C HIS A 633 -35.29 10.92 -38.57
N PRO A 634 -35.10 12.12 -39.16
CA PRO A 634 -33.85 12.52 -39.77
C PRO A 634 -32.80 12.82 -38.69
N LEU A 635 -31.58 12.38 -38.97
CA LEU A 635 -30.41 12.53 -38.12
C LEU A 635 -29.26 13.00 -38.99
N GLU A 636 -28.56 14.06 -38.55
CA GLU A 636 -27.30 14.46 -39.13
C GLU A 636 -26.18 14.21 -38.12
N ILE A 637 -25.13 13.55 -38.58
CA ILE A 637 -23.90 13.32 -37.77
C ILE A 637 -22.71 13.85 -38.53
N ASP A 638 -21.92 14.67 -37.88
CA ASP A 638 -20.66 15.17 -38.41
C ASP A 638 -19.52 14.21 -38.02
N LEU A 639 -18.94 13.51 -38.99
CA LEU A 639 -17.94 12.47 -38.82
C LEU A 639 -16.64 12.79 -39.53
N PRO A 640 -15.47 12.33 -38.99
CA PRO A 640 -14.21 12.37 -39.72
C PRO A 640 -14.30 11.54 -41.04
N PRO A 641 -13.68 12.04 -42.14
CA PRO A 641 -13.79 11.36 -43.46
C PRO A 641 -13.32 9.91 -43.48
N TRP A 642 -12.30 9.58 -42.68
CA TRP A 642 -11.73 8.23 -42.62
C TRP A 642 -12.65 7.21 -41.96
N ILE A 643 -13.58 7.63 -41.11
CA ILE A 643 -14.58 6.76 -40.52
C ILE A 643 -15.60 6.38 -41.61
N LEU A 644 -15.94 7.29 -42.47
CA LEU A 644 -16.89 7.05 -43.59
C LEU A 644 -16.28 6.17 -44.69
N ALA A 645 -14.95 6.16 -44.83
CA ALA A 645 -14.27 5.37 -45.86
C ALA A 645 -14.15 3.87 -45.53
N ARG A 646 -14.33 3.48 -44.26
CA ARG A 646 -14.22 2.10 -43.79
C ARG A 646 -15.58 1.43 -43.50
N GLY A 647 -16.66 2.17 -43.43
CA GLY A 647 -18.03 1.68 -43.24
C GLY A 647 -18.70 1.52 -44.58
#